data_bf410894a2cf0a946149c586ed7fb147
#
_entry.id   bf410894a2cf0a946149c586ed7fb147
#
_cell.length_a   1.000
_cell.length_b   1.000
_cell.length_c   1.000
_cell.angle_alpha   90.00
_cell.angle_beta   90.00
_cell.angle_gamma   90.00
#
_symmetry.space_group_name_H-M   'P 1'
#
loop_
_entity.id
_entity.type
_entity.pdbx_description
1 polymer ?
#
loop_
_entity_poly.entity_id
_entity_poly.type
_entity_poly.pdbx_seq_one_letter_code
_entity_poly.pdbx_strand_id
1 'polypeptide(L)'
;MAQQHNDWADITSLDTFPKVLQHNAKHWPEQVAMREKEFGIWREFTWQDYENRVKWMALALQDLGIGEQDVVGLLGDNRPEWVWGELAAHAIKGYSLGIYQDSMHEEVAYLINYAKAKVVIAEDEEQCDKLLELGDEIPSVEYIIYCDPRGMRKYDDPRLIDVEKIYQKGQQIDKSEPNKYPSMVDATKGSDLSILCTTSGTTSKPKLAQLHSGSFLDHCAAYLRADPRSPGDNYVSVLPLPWIMEQVYVVGQALISRQIVNFVEEQETMMSDLREIGPNFVLLAPRVWENIVADVSARMMDSTPFKQKMYKLGMSLANKALDQGKRSKLAEWILLRALRDRLGFSNLSSAATGGAAMGPDTFRYLQAIGVPLKQLYGQTEMCGAYTVHQADDVDYDSVGVAFDNADVKVINPDSNGVGEIIAKSTGMFTGYLNNQAAYDEDVQDGWMHTGDAGYFKDSGHLVVIDRLKDMSETSHGDRYSPQFIENKLKFSPFIAEAVVVGKGRPWLSAIICIRYAIVAKWAEQKGIAFTNYTNLSAQPEVYKAIREEVLKVNESLPDAQKISKFILLYKELDADDGELTRTRKVRRGVVAEKYGDIIETIYSAAPTVDVDTVITYQDGTKTRIQTSLVIETLIQHELTLVDSEQRRIA
;
A
#
# COMPACT_ATOMS: atom_id res chain seq x y z
N MET A 1 17.89 -22.48 14.46
CA MET A 1 17.62 -21.50 13.38
C MET A 1 18.66 -21.46 12.25
N ALA A 2 19.74 -22.22 12.27
CA ALA A 2 20.82 -22.15 11.27
C ALA A 2 20.68 -23.12 10.07
N GLN A 3 19.61 -23.91 9.94
CA GLN A 3 19.44 -24.92 8.90
C GLN A 3 18.44 -24.58 7.78
N GLN A 4 17.70 -23.48 7.88
CA GLN A 4 16.68 -23.11 6.87
C GLN A 4 17.20 -22.26 5.70
N HIS A 5 18.41 -21.69 5.79
CA HIS A 5 18.96 -20.79 4.76
C HIS A 5 19.66 -21.49 3.58
N ASN A 6 19.82 -22.82 3.62
CA ASN A 6 20.59 -23.53 2.60
C ASN A 6 19.83 -23.84 1.30
N ASP A 7 18.57 -23.43 1.18
CA ASP A 7 17.69 -23.84 0.07
C ASP A 7 17.23 -22.67 -0.84
N TRP A 8 17.71 -21.46 -0.57
CA TRP A 8 17.44 -20.29 -1.41
C TRP A 8 18.41 -20.23 -2.60
N ALA A 9 17.96 -19.54 -3.68
CA ALA A 9 18.82 -19.29 -4.83
C ALA A 9 20.07 -18.48 -4.42
N ASP A 10 21.23 -18.88 -4.93
CA ASP A 10 22.47 -18.13 -4.74
C ASP A 10 22.53 -16.93 -5.67
N ILE A 11 22.07 -15.77 -5.19
CA ILE A 11 22.03 -14.52 -5.95
C ILE A 11 23.40 -13.93 -6.25
N THR A 12 24.48 -14.44 -5.67
CA THR A 12 25.85 -14.00 -6.01
C THR A 12 26.27 -14.48 -7.39
N SER A 13 25.77 -15.64 -7.79
CA SER A 13 25.97 -16.24 -9.12
C SER A 13 24.77 -16.03 -10.05
N LEU A 14 23.56 -15.88 -9.49
CA LEU A 14 22.28 -15.68 -10.20
C LEU A 14 21.80 -14.23 -10.01
N ASP A 15 22.58 -13.29 -10.55
CA ASP A 15 22.47 -11.86 -10.26
C ASP A 15 21.35 -11.12 -11.03
N THR A 16 20.51 -11.86 -11.80
CA THR A 16 19.36 -11.29 -12.52
C THR A 16 18.10 -12.13 -12.37
N PHE A 17 16.92 -11.52 -12.48
CA PHE A 17 15.64 -12.22 -12.38
C PHE A 17 15.51 -13.38 -13.37
N PRO A 18 15.85 -13.23 -14.68
CA PRO A 18 15.79 -14.33 -15.63
C PRO A 18 16.73 -15.49 -15.28
N LYS A 19 17.93 -15.24 -14.72
CA LYS A 19 18.86 -16.29 -14.29
C LYS A 19 18.29 -17.09 -13.12
N VAL A 20 17.68 -16.41 -12.13
CA VAL A 20 17.03 -17.08 -11.00
C VAL A 20 15.86 -17.93 -11.47
N LEU A 21 15.00 -17.39 -12.37
CA LEU A 21 13.90 -18.13 -12.96
C LEU A 21 14.37 -19.39 -13.70
N GLN A 22 15.36 -19.26 -14.56
CA GLN A 22 15.93 -20.39 -15.31
C GLN A 22 16.52 -21.44 -14.36
N HIS A 23 17.19 -21.02 -13.30
CA HIS A 23 17.70 -21.93 -12.26
C HIS A 23 16.55 -22.70 -11.58
N ASN A 24 15.48 -22.04 -11.19
CA ASN A 24 14.34 -22.66 -10.54
C ASN A 24 13.62 -23.66 -11.47
N ALA A 25 13.37 -23.28 -12.71
CA ALA A 25 12.76 -24.15 -13.71
C ALA A 25 13.60 -25.39 -14.01
N LYS A 26 14.92 -25.25 -14.03
CA LYS A 26 15.84 -26.37 -14.25
C LYS A 26 15.87 -27.37 -13.09
N HIS A 27 15.79 -26.90 -11.83
CA HIS A 27 15.97 -27.76 -10.66
C HIS A 27 14.66 -28.24 -10.04
N TRP A 28 13.56 -27.48 -10.22
CA TRP A 28 12.23 -27.78 -9.65
C TRP A 28 11.10 -27.60 -10.69
N PRO A 29 11.22 -28.17 -11.92
CA PRO A 29 10.32 -27.90 -13.03
C PRO A 29 8.84 -28.12 -12.70
N GLU A 30 8.52 -29.17 -11.93
CA GLU A 30 7.16 -29.62 -11.62
C GLU A 30 6.58 -28.96 -10.35
N GLN A 31 7.39 -28.19 -9.61
CA GLN A 31 6.87 -27.49 -8.42
C GLN A 31 6.04 -26.28 -8.84
N VAL A 32 4.92 -26.06 -8.12
CA VAL A 32 4.05 -24.90 -8.34
C VAL A 32 4.81 -23.63 -7.96
N ALA A 33 4.83 -22.67 -8.88
CA ALA A 33 5.40 -21.34 -8.69
C ALA A 33 4.31 -20.29 -8.45
N MET A 34 3.21 -20.40 -9.17
CA MET A 34 2.11 -19.45 -9.13
C MET A 34 0.76 -20.15 -9.15
N ARG A 35 -0.25 -19.51 -8.59
CA ARG A 35 -1.67 -19.85 -8.79
C ARG A 35 -2.45 -18.60 -9.13
N GLU A 36 -3.44 -18.77 -9.98
CA GLU A 36 -4.41 -17.74 -10.33
C GLU A 36 -5.82 -18.30 -10.13
N LYS A 37 -6.71 -17.50 -9.58
CA LYS A 37 -8.12 -17.86 -9.50
C LYS A 37 -8.89 -17.23 -10.64
N GLU A 38 -9.60 -18.06 -11.40
CA GLU A 38 -10.45 -17.61 -12.49
C GLU A 38 -11.75 -18.44 -12.50
N PHE A 39 -12.90 -17.79 -12.57
CA PHE A 39 -14.22 -18.43 -12.47
C PHE A 39 -14.38 -19.35 -11.25
N GLY A 40 -13.82 -18.94 -10.11
CA GLY A 40 -13.86 -19.70 -8.86
C GLY A 40 -12.90 -20.89 -8.81
N ILE A 41 -12.04 -21.10 -9.80
CA ILE A 41 -11.13 -22.24 -9.90
C ILE A 41 -9.68 -21.78 -9.86
N TRP A 42 -8.91 -22.36 -8.94
CA TRP A 42 -7.48 -22.13 -8.87
C TRP A 42 -6.76 -22.91 -9.96
N ARG A 43 -6.04 -22.18 -10.85
CA ARG A 43 -5.11 -22.73 -11.84
C ARG A 43 -3.71 -22.70 -11.27
N GLU A 44 -2.94 -23.75 -11.50
CA GLU A 44 -1.55 -23.86 -11.05
C GLU A 44 -0.60 -23.73 -12.23
N PHE A 45 0.48 -22.97 -12.02
CA PHE A 45 1.59 -22.84 -12.96
C PHE A 45 2.86 -23.28 -12.26
N THR A 46 3.57 -24.25 -12.89
CA THR A 46 4.84 -24.76 -12.40
C THR A 46 5.99 -23.80 -12.75
N TRP A 47 7.16 -24.01 -12.16
CA TRP A 47 8.36 -23.25 -12.54
C TRP A 47 8.69 -23.42 -14.03
N GLN A 48 8.42 -24.60 -14.62
CA GLN A 48 8.61 -24.84 -16.05
C GLN A 48 7.58 -24.05 -16.88
N ASP A 49 6.33 -23.97 -16.45
CA ASP A 49 5.32 -23.16 -17.13
C ASP A 49 5.69 -21.68 -17.10
N TYR A 50 6.14 -21.19 -15.94
CA TYR A 50 6.58 -19.81 -15.75
C TYR A 50 7.75 -19.48 -16.70
N GLU A 51 8.82 -20.28 -16.70
CA GLU A 51 9.96 -20.07 -17.61
C GLU A 51 9.52 -20.12 -19.08
N ASN A 52 8.65 -21.05 -19.45
CA ASN A 52 8.19 -21.18 -20.82
C ASN A 52 7.42 -19.93 -21.28
N ARG A 53 6.52 -19.38 -20.46
CA ARG A 53 5.77 -18.15 -20.79
C ARG A 53 6.71 -16.95 -20.95
N VAL A 54 7.63 -16.75 -20.01
CA VAL A 54 8.66 -15.70 -20.10
C VAL A 54 9.54 -15.86 -21.33
N LYS A 55 10.04 -17.07 -21.58
CA LYS A 55 10.88 -17.40 -22.74
C LYS A 55 10.19 -17.08 -24.07
N TRP A 56 8.96 -17.56 -24.25
CA TRP A 56 8.24 -17.34 -25.51
C TRP A 56 7.90 -15.87 -25.72
N MET A 57 7.53 -15.16 -24.67
CA MET A 57 7.28 -13.72 -24.74
C MET A 57 8.56 -12.95 -25.05
N ALA A 58 9.68 -13.24 -24.39
CA ALA A 58 10.97 -12.59 -24.64
C ALA A 58 11.45 -12.78 -26.09
N LEU A 59 11.34 -14.01 -26.62
CA LEU A 59 11.72 -14.32 -28.00
C LEU A 59 10.83 -13.58 -29.01
N ALA A 60 9.53 -13.49 -28.75
CA ALA A 60 8.59 -12.78 -29.61
C ALA A 60 8.80 -11.25 -29.55
N LEU A 61 9.02 -10.68 -28.37
CA LEU A 61 9.34 -9.25 -28.22
C LEU A 61 10.59 -8.88 -29.01
N GLN A 62 11.64 -9.71 -28.94
CA GLN A 62 12.86 -9.49 -29.73
C GLN A 62 12.58 -9.57 -31.24
N ASP A 63 11.73 -10.48 -31.69
CA ASP A 63 11.33 -10.59 -33.12
C ASP A 63 10.52 -9.38 -33.59
N LEU A 64 9.74 -8.75 -32.69
CA LEU A 64 9.07 -7.48 -32.93
C LEU A 64 10.00 -6.26 -32.94
N GLY A 65 11.30 -6.46 -32.70
CA GLY A 65 12.28 -5.38 -32.69
C GLY A 65 12.42 -4.67 -31.33
N ILE A 66 11.84 -5.24 -30.27
CA ILE A 66 12.01 -4.75 -28.89
C ILE A 66 13.27 -5.38 -28.29
N GLY A 67 14.12 -4.59 -27.65
CA GLY A 67 15.42 -5.07 -27.17
C GLY A 67 15.98 -4.26 -26.02
N GLU A 68 17.31 -4.22 -25.95
CA GLU A 68 18.04 -3.57 -24.88
C GLU A 68 17.63 -2.11 -24.71
N GLN A 69 17.32 -1.69 -23.45
CA GLN A 69 16.89 -0.35 -23.06
C GLN A 69 15.50 0.08 -23.56
N ASP A 70 14.78 -0.76 -24.29
CA ASP A 70 13.39 -0.49 -24.62
C ASP A 70 12.49 -0.70 -23.39
N VAL A 71 11.42 0.08 -23.30
CA VAL A 71 10.50 0.02 -22.18
C VAL A 71 9.23 -0.76 -22.55
N VAL A 72 8.90 -1.74 -21.72
CA VAL A 72 7.65 -2.50 -21.76
C VAL A 72 6.75 -2.00 -20.62
N GLY A 73 5.65 -1.34 -20.98
CA GLY A 73 4.60 -0.96 -20.04
C GLY A 73 3.76 -2.18 -19.65
N LEU A 74 3.34 -2.23 -18.40
CA LEU A 74 2.52 -3.29 -17.83
C LEU A 74 1.30 -2.61 -17.19
N LEU A 75 0.12 -2.81 -17.75
CA LEU A 75 -1.12 -2.13 -17.37
C LEU A 75 -2.22 -3.15 -17.11
N GLY A 76 -2.57 -3.33 -15.85
CA GLY A 76 -3.58 -4.30 -15.44
C GLY A 76 -3.52 -4.62 -13.95
N ASP A 77 -4.42 -5.50 -13.50
CA ASP A 77 -4.43 -6.02 -12.14
C ASP A 77 -3.36 -7.10 -11.94
N ASN A 78 -3.26 -7.62 -10.74
CA ASN A 78 -2.28 -8.63 -10.37
C ASN A 78 -2.62 -9.97 -11.02
N ARG A 79 -1.84 -10.33 -12.06
CA ARG A 79 -1.98 -11.60 -12.80
C ARG A 79 -0.62 -12.20 -13.15
N PRO A 80 -0.54 -13.50 -13.41
CA PRO A 80 0.70 -14.15 -13.87
C PRO A 80 1.27 -13.50 -15.13
N GLU A 81 0.43 -13.11 -16.12
CA GLU A 81 0.85 -12.49 -17.38
C GLU A 81 1.61 -11.19 -17.17
N TRP A 82 1.21 -10.41 -16.19
CA TRP A 82 1.90 -9.18 -15.80
C TRP A 82 3.36 -9.49 -15.41
N VAL A 83 3.55 -10.51 -14.54
CA VAL A 83 4.88 -10.92 -14.06
C VAL A 83 5.69 -11.59 -15.18
N TRP A 84 5.04 -12.38 -16.05
CA TRP A 84 5.71 -12.99 -17.20
C TRP A 84 6.19 -11.94 -18.19
N GLY A 85 5.39 -10.90 -18.45
CA GLY A 85 5.75 -9.76 -19.29
C GLY A 85 6.94 -8.99 -18.73
N GLU A 86 6.95 -8.76 -17.44
CA GLU A 86 8.06 -8.10 -16.74
C GLU A 86 9.38 -8.86 -16.90
N LEU A 87 9.40 -10.15 -16.59
CA LEU A 87 10.61 -10.95 -16.72
C LEU A 87 11.04 -11.15 -18.17
N ALA A 88 10.08 -11.16 -19.12
CA ALA A 88 10.39 -11.17 -20.54
C ALA A 88 11.12 -9.90 -20.98
N ALA A 89 10.67 -8.72 -20.50
CA ALA A 89 11.38 -7.46 -20.72
C ALA A 89 12.81 -7.51 -20.14
N HIS A 90 12.98 -8.05 -18.92
CA HIS A 90 14.30 -8.18 -18.32
C HIS A 90 15.22 -9.16 -19.08
N ALA A 91 14.65 -10.24 -19.66
CA ALA A 91 15.43 -11.22 -20.43
C ALA A 91 16.02 -10.65 -21.74
N ILE A 92 15.36 -9.64 -22.33
CA ILE A 92 15.87 -8.90 -23.50
C ILE A 92 16.70 -7.66 -23.10
N LYS A 93 17.00 -7.46 -21.81
CA LYS A 93 17.68 -6.28 -21.25
C LYS A 93 16.90 -4.98 -21.47
N GLY A 94 15.58 -5.09 -21.62
CA GLY A 94 14.62 -4.00 -21.58
C GLY A 94 14.23 -3.65 -20.15
N TYR A 95 13.40 -2.61 -20.00
CA TYR A 95 12.92 -2.13 -18.72
C TYR A 95 11.42 -2.38 -18.58
N SER A 96 10.98 -2.86 -17.41
CA SER A 96 9.56 -2.89 -17.07
C SER A 96 9.10 -1.55 -16.50
N LEU A 97 7.89 -1.12 -16.87
CA LEU A 97 7.19 0.04 -16.31
C LEU A 97 5.82 -0.39 -15.83
N GLY A 98 5.66 -0.55 -14.53
CA GLY A 98 4.34 -0.83 -13.94
C GLY A 98 3.45 0.42 -13.96
N ILE A 99 2.22 0.27 -14.46
CA ILE A 99 1.19 1.30 -14.51
C ILE A 99 -0.01 0.77 -13.73
N TYR A 100 -0.54 1.58 -12.80
CA TYR A 100 -1.70 1.17 -12.02
C TYR A 100 -2.94 1.03 -12.91
N GLN A 101 -3.70 -0.03 -12.70
CA GLN A 101 -4.92 -0.34 -13.45
C GLN A 101 -5.93 0.81 -13.42
N ASP A 102 -6.08 1.44 -12.25
CA ASP A 102 -7.01 2.54 -12.00
C ASP A 102 -6.46 3.94 -12.38
N SER A 103 -5.28 4.00 -13.05
CA SER A 103 -4.72 5.27 -13.53
C SER A 103 -5.62 5.92 -14.57
N MET A 104 -5.82 7.24 -14.43
CA MET A 104 -6.55 8.04 -15.41
C MET A 104 -5.76 8.18 -16.72
N HIS A 105 -6.43 8.43 -17.84
CA HIS A 105 -5.83 8.57 -19.17
C HIS A 105 -4.62 9.51 -19.20
N GLU A 106 -4.71 10.66 -18.55
CA GLU A 106 -3.61 11.64 -18.49
C GLU A 106 -2.37 11.09 -17.78
N GLU A 107 -2.56 10.27 -16.73
CA GLU A 107 -1.47 9.66 -15.98
C GLU A 107 -0.82 8.53 -16.80
N VAL A 108 -1.63 7.70 -17.46
CA VAL A 108 -1.16 6.64 -18.36
C VAL A 108 -0.35 7.26 -19.50
N ALA A 109 -0.89 8.29 -20.19
CA ALA A 109 -0.20 9.00 -21.25
C ALA A 109 1.13 9.62 -20.77
N TYR A 110 1.10 10.23 -19.57
CA TYR A 110 2.32 10.82 -18.99
C TYR A 110 3.40 9.76 -18.76
N LEU A 111 3.08 8.63 -18.13
CA LEU A 111 4.06 7.59 -17.79
C LEU A 111 4.64 6.95 -19.07
N ILE A 112 3.78 6.61 -20.03
CA ILE A 112 4.18 6.04 -21.32
C ILE A 112 5.13 6.98 -22.09
N ASN A 113 4.78 8.26 -22.20
CA ASN A 113 5.57 9.24 -22.92
C ASN A 113 6.87 9.58 -22.19
N TYR A 114 6.84 9.68 -20.86
CA TYR A 114 8.01 9.99 -20.07
C TYR A 114 9.06 8.87 -20.12
N ALA A 115 8.61 7.62 -20.07
CA ALA A 115 9.47 6.45 -20.20
C ALA A 115 9.72 6.05 -21.67
N LYS A 116 8.97 6.58 -22.64
CA LYS A 116 8.98 6.19 -24.06
C LYS A 116 8.70 4.70 -24.25
N ALA A 117 7.67 4.17 -23.58
CA ALA A 117 7.30 2.78 -23.72
C ALA A 117 6.94 2.45 -25.17
N LYS A 118 7.54 1.39 -25.73
CA LYS A 118 7.28 0.91 -27.09
C LYS A 118 6.19 -0.14 -27.15
N VAL A 119 6.06 -0.94 -26.11
CA VAL A 119 5.06 -2.00 -25.96
C VAL A 119 4.32 -1.76 -24.67
N VAL A 120 3.00 -1.98 -24.68
CA VAL A 120 2.21 -2.08 -23.46
C VAL A 120 1.53 -3.44 -23.44
N ILE A 121 1.76 -4.21 -22.37
CA ILE A 121 1.01 -5.43 -22.08
C ILE A 121 -0.19 -4.99 -21.24
N ALA A 122 -1.38 -5.14 -21.81
CA ALA A 122 -2.65 -4.74 -21.23
C ALA A 122 -3.44 -5.97 -20.79
N GLU A 123 -4.09 -5.88 -19.65
CA GLU A 123 -4.84 -7.02 -19.11
C GLU A 123 -6.01 -7.42 -20.02
N ASP A 124 -6.91 -6.50 -20.30
CA ASP A 124 -8.23 -6.76 -20.87
C ASP A 124 -8.74 -5.66 -21.82
N GLU A 125 -10.03 -5.74 -22.18
CA GLU A 125 -10.73 -4.77 -23.02
C GLU A 125 -10.67 -3.35 -22.42
N GLU A 126 -10.91 -3.18 -21.11
CA GLU A 126 -10.92 -1.87 -20.45
C GLU A 126 -9.56 -1.16 -20.58
N GLN A 127 -8.47 -1.90 -20.32
CA GLN A 127 -7.14 -1.33 -20.42
C GLN A 127 -6.74 -1.07 -21.89
N CYS A 128 -7.21 -1.91 -22.82
CA CYS A 128 -7.03 -1.67 -24.26
C CYS A 128 -7.78 -0.42 -24.73
N ASP A 129 -9.03 -0.23 -24.31
CA ASP A 129 -9.82 0.97 -24.64
C ASP A 129 -9.11 2.23 -24.16
N LYS A 130 -8.62 2.23 -22.94
CA LYS A 130 -7.85 3.35 -22.37
C LYS A 130 -6.65 3.73 -23.25
N LEU A 131 -5.90 2.73 -23.77
CA LEU A 131 -4.75 2.96 -24.65
C LEU A 131 -5.17 3.40 -26.06
N LEU A 132 -6.26 2.86 -26.60
CA LEU A 132 -6.78 3.20 -27.91
C LEU A 132 -7.39 4.61 -27.94
N GLU A 133 -8.08 5.02 -26.87
CA GLU A 133 -8.61 6.38 -26.71
C GLU A 133 -7.51 7.43 -26.66
N LEU A 134 -6.34 7.12 -26.08
CA LEU A 134 -5.17 7.98 -26.11
C LEU A 134 -4.56 8.15 -27.51
N GLY A 135 -4.74 7.16 -28.41
CA GLY A 135 -4.38 7.27 -29.81
C GLY A 135 -3.01 7.89 -30.07
N ASP A 136 -3.00 9.05 -30.73
CA ASP A 136 -1.79 9.80 -31.08
C ASP A 136 -1.10 10.48 -29.88
N GLU A 137 -1.72 10.49 -28.69
CA GLU A 137 -1.11 11.06 -27.48
C GLU A 137 0.01 10.17 -26.94
N ILE A 138 0.09 8.90 -27.34
CA ILE A 138 1.15 7.95 -26.96
C ILE A 138 1.94 7.45 -28.18
N PRO A 139 2.64 8.34 -28.89
CA PRO A 139 3.25 8.02 -30.19
C PRO A 139 4.40 7.01 -30.14
N SER A 140 4.94 6.73 -28.96
CA SER A 140 6.00 5.72 -28.78
C SER A 140 5.49 4.29 -28.78
N VAL A 141 4.17 4.06 -28.56
CA VAL A 141 3.60 2.72 -28.46
C VAL A 141 3.40 2.12 -29.85
N GLU A 142 4.24 1.15 -30.16
CA GLU A 142 4.20 0.40 -31.42
C GLU A 142 3.27 -0.81 -31.34
N TYR A 143 3.17 -1.45 -30.15
CA TYR A 143 2.37 -2.65 -29.92
C TYR A 143 1.62 -2.60 -28.59
N ILE A 144 0.38 -3.12 -28.59
CA ILE A 144 -0.46 -3.35 -27.41
C ILE A 144 -0.75 -4.85 -27.36
N ILE A 145 -0.19 -5.54 -26.38
CA ILE A 145 -0.40 -6.99 -26.21
C ILE A 145 -1.48 -7.18 -25.15
N TYR A 146 -2.65 -7.68 -25.55
CA TYR A 146 -3.74 -7.93 -24.60
C TYR A 146 -3.74 -9.39 -24.13
N CYS A 147 -3.99 -9.58 -22.82
CA CYS A 147 -3.95 -10.89 -22.18
C CYS A 147 -5.31 -11.60 -22.22
N ASP A 148 -6.39 -10.87 -21.97
CA ASP A 148 -7.75 -11.40 -22.04
C ASP A 148 -8.40 -11.08 -23.40
N PRO A 149 -8.76 -12.11 -24.21
CA PRO A 149 -9.39 -11.90 -25.52
C PRO A 149 -10.90 -11.62 -25.45
N ARG A 150 -11.50 -11.62 -24.26
CA ARG A 150 -12.93 -11.31 -24.08
C ARG A 150 -13.17 -9.85 -24.45
N GLY A 151 -14.25 -9.59 -25.20
CA GLY A 151 -14.55 -8.25 -25.73
C GLY A 151 -13.78 -7.87 -27.00
N MET A 152 -12.55 -8.34 -27.20
CA MET A 152 -11.61 -7.88 -28.22
C MET A 152 -11.97 -8.20 -29.70
N ARG A 153 -13.04 -8.95 -29.96
CA ARG A 153 -13.39 -9.43 -31.32
C ARG A 153 -13.72 -8.34 -32.34
N LYS A 154 -14.07 -7.14 -31.92
CA LYS A 154 -14.49 -6.03 -32.77
C LYS A 154 -13.39 -5.01 -33.03
N TYR A 155 -12.25 -5.18 -32.40
CA TYR A 155 -11.11 -4.26 -32.51
C TYR A 155 -10.25 -4.66 -33.70
N ASP A 156 -9.86 -3.69 -34.52
CA ASP A 156 -9.04 -3.86 -35.74
C ASP A 156 -7.80 -2.96 -35.77
N ASP A 157 -7.46 -2.31 -34.62
CA ASP A 157 -6.24 -1.50 -34.53
C ASP A 157 -5.00 -2.39 -34.76
N PRO A 158 -4.11 -2.00 -35.70
CA PRO A 158 -2.96 -2.81 -36.08
C PRO A 158 -1.91 -3.00 -34.96
N ARG A 159 -1.96 -2.19 -33.91
CA ARG A 159 -1.07 -2.30 -32.75
C ARG A 159 -1.49 -3.45 -31.81
N LEU A 160 -2.74 -3.90 -31.87
CA LEU A 160 -3.29 -4.91 -30.97
C LEU A 160 -2.81 -6.31 -31.35
N ILE A 161 -2.24 -7.02 -30.40
CA ILE A 161 -1.78 -8.40 -30.55
C ILE A 161 -2.29 -9.24 -29.38
N ASP A 162 -2.95 -10.34 -29.68
CA ASP A 162 -3.34 -11.36 -28.70
C ASP A 162 -2.10 -12.03 -28.11
N VAL A 163 -2.00 -12.12 -26.77
CA VAL A 163 -0.87 -12.73 -26.06
C VAL A 163 -0.61 -14.18 -26.53
N GLU A 164 -1.65 -14.93 -26.88
CA GLU A 164 -1.49 -16.28 -27.39
C GLU A 164 -0.76 -16.32 -28.74
N LYS A 165 -0.92 -15.29 -29.60
CA LYS A 165 -0.11 -15.16 -30.82
C LYS A 165 1.36 -14.88 -30.51
N ILE A 166 1.63 -14.09 -29.45
CA ILE A 166 2.97 -13.84 -28.95
C ILE A 166 3.61 -15.16 -28.49
N TYR A 167 2.89 -15.95 -27.68
CA TYR A 167 3.40 -17.26 -27.23
C TYR A 167 3.63 -18.22 -28.41
N GLN A 168 2.70 -18.32 -29.37
CA GLN A 168 2.87 -19.17 -30.54
C GLN A 168 4.09 -18.77 -31.38
N LYS A 169 4.32 -17.47 -31.55
CA LYS A 169 5.50 -16.95 -32.24
C LYS A 169 6.80 -17.30 -31.49
N GLY A 170 6.82 -17.06 -30.19
CA GLY A 170 7.96 -17.42 -29.35
C GLY A 170 8.27 -18.91 -29.36
N GLN A 171 7.24 -19.78 -29.31
CA GLN A 171 7.40 -21.23 -29.44
C GLN A 171 8.02 -21.65 -30.78
N GLN A 172 7.66 -21.00 -31.88
CA GLN A 172 8.24 -21.28 -33.19
C GLN A 172 9.73 -20.92 -33.20
N ILE A 173 10.08 -19.78 -32.63
CA ILE A 173 11.49 -19.33 -32.53
C ILE A 173 12.27 -20.27 -31.60
N ASP A 174 11.74 -20.63 -30.43
CA ASP A 174 12.38 -21.56 -29.48
C ASP A 174 12.69 -22.92 -30.13
N LYS A 175 11.76 -23.44 -30.95
CA LYS A 175 11.99 -24.70 -31.69
C LYS A 175 13.05 -24.57 -32.79
N SER A 176 13.15 -23.44 -33.47
CA SER A 176 14.13 -23.22 -34.52
C SER A 176 15.50 -22.80 -33.98
N GLU A 177 15.54 -22.11 -32.86
CA GLU A 177 16.73 -21.52 -32.26
C GLU A 177 16.81 -21.80 -30.73
N PRO A 178 16.93 -23.09 -30.29
CA PRO A 178 16.75 -23.49 -28.89
C PRO A 178 17.79 -22.87 -27.93
N ASN A 179 18.93 -22.42 -28.42
CA ASN A 179 19.98 -21.78 -27.63
C ASN A 179 19.80 -20.25 -27.53
N LYS A 180 18.83 -19.66 -28.24
CA LYS A 180 18.67 -18.20 -28.30
C LYS A 180 18.30 -17.63 -26.95
N TYR A 181 17.24 -18.13 -26.32
CA TYR A 181 16.80 -17.65 -25.00
C TYR A 181 17.87 -17.89 -23.90
N PRO A 182 18.47 -19.09 -23.75
CA PRO A 182 19.57 -19.26 -22.80
C PRO A 182 20.71 -18.26 -23.00
N SER A 183 21.10 -17.97 -24.24
CA SER A 183 22.15 -17.00 -24.54
C SER A 183 21.73 -15.56 -24.16
N MET A 184 20.45 -15.22 -24.33
CA MET A 184 19.92 -13.93 -23.88
C MET A 184 19.98 -13.79 -22.37
N VAL A 185 19.56 -14.83 -21.63
CA VAL A 185 19.62 -14.86 -20.15
C VAL A 185 21.07 -14.75 -19.66
N ASP A 186 21.98 -15.52 -20.26
CA ASP A 186 23.43 -15.48 -19.92
C ASP A 186 24.05 -14.10 -20.15
N ALA A 187 23.54 -13.32 -21.12
CA ALA A 187 24.03 -11.97 -21.42
C ALA A 187 23.54 -10.92 -20.43
N THR A 188 22.53 -11.22 -19.61
CA THR A 188 22.05 -10.28 -18.58
C THR A 188 23.04 -10.15 -17.43
N LYS A 189 23.07 -9.00 -16.78
CA LYS A 189 23.99 -8.69 -15.66
C LYS A 189 23.23 -8.04 -14.51
N GLY A 190 23.68 -8.26 -13.29
CA GLY A 190 23.12 -7.61 -12.11
C GLY A 190 23.15 -6.08 -12.16
N SER A 191 24.07 -5.52 -12.98
CA SER A 191 24.14 -4.07 -13.25
C SER A 191 23.13 -3.58 -14.29
N ASP A 192 22.36 -4.45 -14.92
CA ASP A 192 21.35 -4.02 -15.89
C ASP A 192 20.17 -3.36 -15.15
N LEU A 193 19.75 -2.19 -15.64
CA LEU A 193 18.51 -1.56 -15.21
C LEU A 193 17.35 -2.47 -15.63
N SER A 194 16.43 -2.72 -14.72
CA SER A 194 15.33 -3.66 -14.97
C SER A 194 13.97 -3.01 -14.72
N ILE A 195 13.80 -2.33 -13.61
CA ILE A 195 12.49 -1.83 -13.17
C ILE A 195 12.51 -0.29 -13.16
N LEU A 196 11.52 0.30 -13.81
CA LEU A 196 11.14 1.71 -13.67
C LEU A 196 9.93 1.77 -12.74
N CYS A 197 10.18 2.12 -11.49
CA CYS A 197 9.13 2.12 -10.47
C CYS A 197 8.63 3.53 -10.17
N THR A 198 7.31 3.74 -10.20
CA THR A 198 6.68 5.01 -9.88
C THR A 198 6.85 5.35 -8.41
N THR A 199 7.23 6.59 -8.11
CA THR A 199 7.28 7.11 -6.75
C THR A 199 6.04 7.94 -6.44
N SER A 200 5.48 7.75 -5.26
CA SER A 200 4.28 8.46 -4.80
C SER A 200 4.57 9.90 -4.38
N GLY A 201 4.88 10.78 -5.32
CA GLY A 201 5.01 12.21 -5.05
C GLY A 201 3.66 12.80 -4.63
N THR A 202 3.58 13.45 -3.47
CA THR A 202 2.32 14.05 -2.97
C THR A 202 1.99 15.41 -3.62
N THR A 203 2.88 15.98 -4.45
CA THR A 203 2.78 17.36 -4.91
C THR A 203 3.13 17.59 -6.39
N SER A 204 3.63 16.58 -7.13
CA SER A 204 4.07 16.69 -8.52
C SER A 204 3.74 15.42 -9.30
N LYS A 205 3.95 15.45 -10.62
CA LYS A 205 3.87 14.26 -11.46
C LYS A 205 4.79 13.16 -10.93
N PRO A 206 4.43 11.87 -11.04
CA PRO A 206 5.25 10.75 -10.58
C PRO A 206 6.66 10.79 -11.16
N LYS A 207 7.68 10.54 -10.34
CA LYS A 207 9.05 10.26 -10.78
C LYS A 207 9.21 8.76 -10.99
N LEU A 208 10.12 8.33 -11.85
CA LEU A 208 10.43 6.92 -12.09
C LEU A 208 11.80 6.58 -11.50
N ALA A 209 11.80 5.82 -10.41
CA ALA A 209 13.03 5.31 -9.80
C ALA A 209 13.62 4.18 -10.65
N GLN A 210 14.94 4.22 -10.88
CA GLN A 210 15.70 3.26 -11.67
C GLN A 210 16.28 2.18 -10.75
N LEU A 211 15.78 0.93 -10.87
CA LEU A 211 16.17 -0.20 -10.03
C LEU A 211 16.87 -1.28 -10.87
N HIS A 212 18.06 -1.68 -10.42
CA HIS A 212 18.89 -2.68 -11.10
C HIS A 212 18.63 -4.09 -10.55
N SER A 213 18.69 -5.12 -11.40
CA SER A 213 18.44 -6.51 -11.04
C SER A 213 19.24 -6.97 -9.82
N GLY A 214 20.54 -6.79 -9.83
CA GLY A 214 21.44 -7.34 -8.80
C GLY A 214 21.22 -6.70 -7.43
N SER A 215 21.14 -5.35 -7.38
CA SER A 215 20.90 -4.63 -6.14
C SER A 215 19.49 -4.90 -5.57
N PHE A 216 18.50 -5.08 -6.44
CA PHE A 216 17.16 -5.46 -6.03
C PHE A 216 17.11 -6.86 -5.41
N LEU A 217 17.74 -7.85 -6.06
CA LEU A 217 17.82 -9.23 -5.54
C LEU A 217 18.61 -9.29 -4.22
N ASP A 218 19.72 -8.56 -4.10
CA ASP A 218 20.50 -8.48 -2.85
C ASP A 218 19.64 -7.91 -1.70
N HIS A 219 18.88 -6.87 -2.00
CA HIS A 219 17.95 -6.29 -1.02
C HIS A 219 16.83 -7.27 -0.62
N CYS A 220 16.25 -8.00 -1.58
CA CYS A 220 15.27 -9.04 -1.29
C CYS A 220 15.84 -10.17 -0.43
N ALA A 221 17.09 -10.56 -0.66
CA ALA A 221 17.78 -11.54 0.17
C ALA A 221 18.07 -11.03 1.59
N ALA A 222 18.43 -9.74 1.74
CA ALA A 222 18.57 -9.11 3.06
C ALA A 222 17.23 -9.11 3.83
N TYR A 223 16.15 -8.81 3.13
CA TYR A 223 14.81 -8.89 3.74
C TYR A 223 14.47 -10.34 4.14
N LEU A 224 14.73 -11.32 3.28
CA LEU A 224 14.51 -12.73 3.60
C LEU A 224 15.33 -13.19 4.81
N ARG A 225 16.53 -12.63 5.04
CA ARG A 225 17.31 -12.89 6.27
C ARG A 225 16.64 -12.29 7.51
N ALA A 226 16.02 -11.12 7.38
CA ALA A 226 15.31 -10.45 8.48
C ALA A 226 13.94 -11.10 8.79
N ASP A 227 13.24 -11.59 7.77
CA ASP A 227 11.93 -12.25 7.88
C ASP A 227 11.85 -13.45 6.93
N PRO A 228 12.35 -14.65 7.34
CA PRO A 228 12.56 -15.80 6.45
C PRO A 228 11.26 -16.39 5.87
N ARG A 229 11.36 -16.90 4.64
CA ARG A 229 10.36 -17.72 3.94
C ARG A 229 10.93 -19.08 3.59
N SER A 230 10.05 -20.06 3.54
CA SER A 230 10.39 -21.43 3.13
C SER A 230 9.89 -21.70 1.71
N PRO A 231 10.57 -22.59 0.96
CA PRO A 231 10.06 -23.07 -0.31
C PRO A 231 8.65 -23.66 -0.15
N GLY A 232 7.73 -23.25 -1.03
CA GLY A 232 6.33 -23.66 -0.98
C GLY A 232 5.44 -22.88 -0.02
N ASP A 233 5.97 -21.91 0.74
CA ASP A 233 5.14 -20.98 1.49
C ASP A 233 4.21 -20.20 0.54
N ASN A 234 2.94 -20.07 0.90
CA ASN A 234 1.95 -19.36 0.11
C ASN A 234 1.96 -17.87 0.48
N TYR A 235 2.19 -17.03 -0.52
CA TYR A 235 1.93 -15.60 -0.52
C TYR A 235 0.68 -15.30 -1.34
N VAL A 236 -0.20 -14.41 -0.87
CA VAL A 236 -1.34 -13.93 -1.66
C VAL A 236 -1.07 -12.50 -2.09
N SER A 237 -1.02 -12.30 -3.40
CA SER A 237 -0.79 -11.02 -4.05
C SER A 237 -2.08 -10.20 -4.03
N VAL A 238 -2.09 -9.09 -3.30
CA VAL A 238 -3.28 -8.24 -3.09
C VAL A 238 -3.01 -6.75 -3.26
N LEU A 239 -1.76 -6.33 -3.16
CA LEU A 239 -1.40 -4.93 -3.40
C LEU A 239 -1.00 -4.76 -4.87
N PRO A 240 -1.22 -3.58 -5.47
CA PRO A 240 -0.94 -3.42 -6.91
C PRO A 240 0.51 -3.74 -7.27
N LEU A 241 0.72 -4.52 -8.32
CA LEU A 241 2.05 -4.90 -8.83
C LEU A 241 2.97 -3.71 -9.18
N PRO A 242 2.48 -2.54 -9.65
CA PRO A 242 3.33 -1.36 -9.80
C PRO A 242 3.95 -0.84 -8.51
N TRP A 243 3.45 -1.25 -7.34
CA TRP A 243 3.99 -0.82 -6.05
C TRP A 243 5.23 -1.63 -5.67
N ILE A 244 6.29 -0.93 -5.23
CA ILE A 244 7.61 -1.53 -4.96
C ILE A 244 7.56 -2.74 -4.01
N MET A 245 6.72 -2.73 -2.97
CA MET A 245 6.67 -3.84 -2.03
C MET A 245 6.05 -5.10 -2.64
N GLU A 246 5.10 -4.96 -3.58
CA GLU A 246 4.55 -6.10 -4.30
C GLU A 246 5.60 -6.69 -5.25
N GLN A 247 6.42 -5.84 -5.89
CA GLN A 247 7.60 -6.27 -6.66
C GLN A 247 8.59 -7.08 -5.81
N VAL A 248 8.84 -6.63 -4.58
CA VAL A 248 9.72 -7.36 -3.64
C VAL A 248 9.19 -8.76 -3.36
N TYR A 249 7.88 -8.92 -3.09
CA TYR A 249 7.32 -10.21 -2.69
C TYR A 249 7.01 -11.13 -3.86
N VAL A 250 6.38 -10.61 -4.92
CA VAL A 250 5.91 -11.40 -6.06
C VAL A 250 7.06 -11.77 -7.00
N VAL A 251 8.01 -10.86 -7.19
CA VAL A 251 9.15 -11.09 -8.09
C VAL A 251 10.40 -11.48 -7.31
N GLY A 252 10.94 -10.56 -6.50
CA GLY A 252 12.25 -10.79 -5.87
C GLY A 252 12.27 -11.95 -4.90
N GLN A 253 11.45 -11.92 -3.85
CA GLN A 253 11.43 -12.96 -2.82
C GLN A 253 10.88 -14.29 -3.35
N ALA A 254 9.85 -14.25 -4.23
CA ALA A 254 9.31 -15.47 -4.80
C ALA A 254 10.34 -16.24 -5.61
N LEU A 255 11.16 -15.56 -6.41
CA LEU A 255 12.23 -16.19 -7.17
C LEU A 255 13.32 -16.77 -6.24
N ILE A 256 13.75 -16.00 -5.23
CA ILE A 256 14.86 -16.42 -4.33
C ILE A 256 14.44 -17.59 -3.44
N SER A 257 13.26 -17.50 -2.79
CA SER A 257 12.82 -18.46 -1.77
C SER A 257 11.93 -19.58 -2.32
N ARG A 258 11.46 -19.48 -3.56
CA ARG A 258 10.49 -20.38 -4.18
C ARG A 258 9.16 -20.44 -3.43
N GLN A 259 8.73 -19.33 -2.85
CA GLN A 259 7.36 -19.22 -2.35
C GLN A 259 6.36 -19.25 -3.52
N ILE A 260 5.14 -19.73 -3.25
CA ILE A 260 4.06 -19.80 -4.24
C ILE A 260 3.29 -18.49 -4.19
N VAL A 261 3.23 -17.79 -5.31
CA VAL A 261 2.42 -16.57 -5.44
C VAL A 261 1.00 -16.95 -5.86
N ASN A 262 0.00 -16.46 -5.13
CA ASN A 262 -1.40 -16.73 -5.43
C ASN A 262 -2.09 -15.41 -5.78
N PHE A 263 -2.60 -15.30 -7.01
CA PHE A 263 -3.34 -14.15 -7.50
C PHE A 263 -4.83 -14.35 -7.24
N VAL A 264 -5.45 -13.38 -6.55
CA VAL A 264 -6.88 -13.40 -6.24
C VAL A 264 -7.71 -13.19 -7.50
N GLU A 265 -8.97 -13.63 -7.49
CA GLU A 265 -9.85 -13.49 -8.64
C GLU A 265 -10.23 -12.02 -8.89
N GLU A 266 -10.67 -11.34 -7.83
CA GLU A 266 -11.07 -9.93 -7.83
C GLU A 266 -10.76 -9.32 -6.45
N GLN A 267 -10.69 -8.00 -6.37
CA GLN A 267 -10.48 -7.30 -5.09
C GLN A 267 -11.62 -7.60 -4.08
N GLU A 268 -12.85 -7.72 -4.55
CA GLU A 268 -14.04 -8.04 -3.75
C GLU A 268 -13.99 -9.46 -3.18
N THR A 269 -13.36 -10.41 -3.87
CA THR A 269 -13.23 -11.81 -3.43
C THR A 269 -12.02 -12.04 -2.53
N MET A 270 -11.11 -11.09 -2.40
CA MET A 270 -9.83 -11.19 -1.70
C MET A 270 -9.93 -11.94 -0.35
N MET A 271 -10.87 -11.57 0.52
CA MET A 271 -11.01 -12.22 1.83
C MET A 271 -11.53 -13.67 1.74
N SER A 272 -12.23 -14.02 0.67
CA SER A 272 -12.63 -15.40 0.37
C SER A 272 -11.42 -16.22 -0.10
N ASP A 273 -10.65 -15.66 -1.00
CA ASP A 273 -9.50 -16.28 -1.62
C ASP A 273 -8.37 -16.49 -0.61
N LEU A 274 -8.13 -15.51 0.28
CA LEU A 274 -7.25 -15.64 1.44
C LEU A 274 -7.64 -16.85 2.31
N ARG A 275 -8.94 -17.07 2.55
CA ARG A 275 -9.41 -18.23 3.35
C ARG A 275 -9.22 -19.56 2.63
N GLU A 276 -9.38 -19.59 1.33
CA GLU A 276 -9.21 -20.81 0.52
C GLU A 276 -7.74 -21.24 0.48
N ILE A 277 -6.83 -20.30 0.30
CA ILE A 277 -5.38 -20.56 0.26
C ILE A 277 -4.81 -20.79 1.66
N GLY A 278 -5.24 -20.01 2.66
CA GLY A 278 -4.65 -20.04 3.99
C GLY A 278 -3.16 -19.72 3.96
N PRO A 279 -2.76 -18.47 3.59
CA PRO A 279 -1.37 -18.10 3.31
C PRO A 279 -0.45 -18.26 4.52
N ASN A 280 0.84 -18.45 4.25
CA ASN A 280 1.91 -18.42 5.25
C ASN A 280 2.38 -16.99 5.50
N PHE A 281 2.25 -16.12 4.49
CA PHE A 281 2.60 -14.72 4.56
C PHE A 281 1.60 -13.85 3.80
N VAL A 282 1.33 -12.65 4.34
CA VAL A 282 0.57 -11.59 3.67
C VAL A 282 1.18 -10.23 3.98
N LEU A 283 1.18 -9.35 2.97
CA LEU A 283 1.38 -7.91 3.15
C LEU A 283 0.06 -7.22 2.87
N LEU A 284 -0.47 -6.50 3.85
CA LEU A 284 -1.69 -5.70 3.69
C LEU A 284 -1.43 -4.27 4.14
N ALA A 285 -2.03 -3.32 3.43
CA ALA A 285 -1.97 -1.92 3.83
C ALA A 285 -2.63 -1.72 5.21
N PRO A 286 -2.20 -0.73 6.01
CA PRO A 286 -2.76 -0.45 7.34
C PRO A 286 -4.28 -0.38 7.35
N ARG A 287 -4.88 0.26 6.35
CA ARG A 287 -6.34 0.38 6.23
C ARG A 287 -7.05 -0.96 6.04
N VAL A 288 -6.44 -1.91 5.33
CA VAL A 288 -7.02 -3.25 5.16
C VAL A 288 -7.07 -3.97 6.50
N TRP A 289 -6.00 -3.88 7.29
CA TRP A 289 -5.97 -4.40 8.67
C TRP A 289 -7.01 -3.74 9.56
N GLU A 290 -7.15 -2.42 9.51
CA GLU A 290 -8.16 -1.65 10.24
C GLU A 290 -9.58 -2.09 9.85
N ASN A 291 -9.84 -2.28 8.56
CA ASN A 291 -11.13 -2.77 8.08
C ASN A 291 -11.44 -4.19 8.57
N ILE A 292 -10.45 -5.10 8.58
CA ILE A 292 -10.60 -6.45 9.13
C ILE A 292 -11.00 -6.38 10.62
N VAL A 293 -10.34 -5.54 11.41
CA VAL A 293 -10.66 -5.36 12.83
C VAL A 293 -12.06 -4.77 13.02
N ALA A 294 -12.42 -3.79 12.19
CA ALA A 294 -13.74 -3.17 12.20
C ALA A 294 -14.84 -4.16 11.83
N ASP A 295 -14.63 -4.99 10.81
CA ASP A 295 -15.58 -6.04 10.38
C ASP A 295 -15.78 -7.12 11.46
N VAL A 296 -14.70 -7.54 12.12
CA VAL A 296 -14.81 -8.46 13.26
C VAL A 296 -15.66 -7.84 14.36
N SER A 297 -15.42 -6.57 14.68
CA SER A 297 -16.18 -5.84 15.70
C SER A 297 -17.65 -5.72 15.34
N ALA A 298 -17.97 -5.38 14.09
CA ALA A 298 -19.34 -5.28 13.59
C ALA A 298 -20.08 -6.63 13.66
N ARG A 299 -19.43 -7.72 13.20
CA ARG A 299 -20.01 -9.08 13.27
C ARG A 299 -20.21 -9.55 14.71
N MET A 300 -19.33 -9.11 15.63
CA MET A 300 -19.52 -9.42 17.05
C MET A 300 -20.70 -8.65 17.66
N MET A 301 -20.94 -7.40 17.28
CA MET A 301 -22.13 -6.65 17.70
C MET A 301 -23.45 -7.33 17.28
N ASP A 302 -23.45 -7.97 16.10
CA ASP A 302 -24.62 -8.72 15.59
C ASP A 302 -24.76 -10.13 16.16
N SER A 303 -23.77 -10.59 16.87
CA SER A 303 -23.78 -11.95 17.39
C SER A 303 -24.69 -12.08 18.63
N THR A 304 -25.01 -13.33 19.00
CA THR A 304 -25.79 -13.58 20.22
C THR A 304 -25.07 -13.09 21.48
N PRO A 305 -25.79 -12.72 22.55
CA PRO A 305 -25.17 -12.28 23.81
C PRO A 305 -24.14 -13.28 24.37
N PHE A 306 -24.36 -14.57 24.14
CA PHE A 306 -23.39 -15.62 24.54
C PHE A 306 -22.08 -15.49 23.75
N LYS A 307 -22.13 -15.33 22.42
CA LYS A 307 -20.93 -15.14 21.58
C LYS A 307 -20.19 -13.86 21.95
N GLN A 308 -20.92 -12.77 22.22
CA GLN A 308 -20.34 -11.51 22.68
C GLN A 308 -19.58 -11.68 24.02
N LYS A 309 -20.15 -12.41 24.98
CA LYS A 309 -19.48 -12.71 26.26
C LYS A 309 -18.22 -13.57 26.06
N MET A 310 -18.31 -14.60 25.21
CA MET A 310 -17.15 -15.44 24.88
C MET A 310 -16.04 -14.65 24.17
N TYR A 311 -16.41 -13.76 23.26
CA TYR A 311 -15.45 -12.86 22.59
C TYR A 311 -14.75 -11.95 23.60
N LYS A 312 -15.51 -11.26 24.47
CA LYS A 312 -14.94 -10.39 25.53
C LYS A 312 -14.01 -11.17 26.46
N LEU A 313 -14.40 -12.37 26.87
CA LEU A 313 -13.58 -13.25 27.72
C LEU A 313 -12.30 -13.67 26.99
N GLY A 314 -12.41 -14.16 25.74
CA GLY A 314 -11.28 -14.60 24.94
C GLY A 314 -10.28 -13.47 24.70
N MET A 315 -10.75 -12.28 24.33
CA MET A 315 -9.89 -11.10 24.13
C MET A 315 -9.23 -10.63 25.44
N SER A 316 -9.94 -10.66 26.56
CA SER A 316 -9.35 -10.33 27.86
C SER A 316 -8.21 -11.28 28.24
N LEU A 317 -8.39 -12.59 28.01
CA LEU A 317 -7.37 -13.60 28.26
C LEU A 317 -6.18 -13.45 27.30
N ALA A 318 -6.47 -13.15 26.02
CA ALA A 318 -5.46 -12.92 24.99
C ALA A 318 -4.59 -11.72 25.32
N ASN A 319 -5.19 -10.57 25.63
CA ASN A 319 -4.47 -9.35 26.00
C ASN A 319 -3.60 -9.54 27.26
N LYS A 320 -4.13 -10.17 28.32
CA LYS A 320 -3.35 -10.47 29.52
C LYS A 320 -2.15 -11.38 29.26
N ALA A 321 -2.31 -12.36 28.36
CA ALA A 321 -1.20 -13.23 28.00
C ALA A 321 -0.17 -12.48 27.15
N LEU A 322 -0.62 -11.64 26.21
CA LEU A 322 0.24 -10.81 25.38
C LEU A 322 1.10 -9.85 26.22
N ASP A 323 0.52 -9.21 27.25
CA ASP A 323 1.25 -8.35 28.20
C ASP A 323 2.36 -9.09 28.98
N GLN A 324 2.29 -10.42 29.02
CA GLN A 324 3.30 -11.29 29.65
C GLN A 324 4.25 -11.93 28.63
N GLY A 325 4.20 -11.53 27.35
CA GLY A 325 4.96 -12.15 26.27
C GLY A 325 4.56 -13.61 26.02
N LYS A 326 3.30 -14.00 26.30
CA LYS A 326 2.80 -15.37 26.20
C LYS A 326 1.54 -15.46 25.35
N ARG A 327 1.18 -16.66 24.96
CA ARG A 327 -0.12 -16.98 24.31
C ARG A 327 -1.03 -17.73 25.28
N SER A 328 -2.32 -17.36 25.34
CA SER A 328 -3.31 -18.01 26.19
C SER A 328 -3.89 -19.24 25.51
N LYS A 329 -3.55 -20.44 25.95
CA LYS A 329 -4.12 -21.70 25.45
C LYS A 329 -5.65 -21.74 25.57
N LEU A 330 -6.20 -21.14 26.64
CA LEU A 330 -7.66 -21.10 26.83
C LEU A 330 -8.33 -20.15 25.83
N ALA A 331 -7.76 -18.95 25.59
CA ALA A 331 -8.25 -18.04 24.56
C ALA A 331 -8.17 -18.68 23.16
N GLU A 332 -7.10 -19.40 22.85
CA GLU A 332 -6.92 -20.16 21.60
C GLU A 332 -8.09 -21.14 21.41
N TRP A 333 -8.41 -21.92 22.42
CA TRP A 333 -9.46 -22.93 22.31
C TRP A 333 -10.86 -22.33 22.18
N ILE A 334 -11.18 -21.27 22.95
CA ILE A 334 -12.55 -20.71 23.00
C ILE A 334 -12.85 -19.71 21.88
N LEU A 335 -11.84 -19.05 21.30
CA LEU A 335 -12.04 -17.93 20.38
C LEU A 335 -10.99 -17.85 19.25
N LEU A 336 -9.68 -17.78 19.58
CA LEU A 336 -8.72 -17.22 18.65
C LEU A 336 -8.48 -18.12 17.43
N ARG A 337 -8.46 -19.44 17.62
CA ARG A 337 -8.34 -20.39 16.52
C ARG A 337 -9.48 -20.24 15.50
N ALA A 338 -10.73 -20.20 15.99
CA ALA A 338 -11.89 -20.05 15.12
C ALA A 338 -11.94 -18.69 14.43
N LEU A 339 -11.45 -17.65 15.10
CA LEU A 339 -11.38 -16.30 14.52
C LEU A 339 -10.36 -16.24 13.39
N ARG A 340 -9.13 -16.74 13.62
CA ARG A 340 -8.10 -16.80 12.57
C ARG A 340 -8.52 -17.66 11.38
N ASP A 341 -9.16 -18.79 11.62
CA ASP A 341 -9.70 -19.65 10.56
C ASP A 341 -10.70 -18.89 9.67
N ARG A 342 -11.61 -18.14 10.29
CA ARG A 342 -12.58 -17.28 9.58
C ARG A 342 -11.94 -16.15 8.77
N LEU A 343 -10.76 -15.70 9.15
CA LEU A 343 -10.00 -14.65 8.47
C LEU A 343 -9.03 -15.22 7.42
N GLY A 344 -8.83 -16.54 7.35
CA GLY A 344 -7.82 -17.16 6.49
C GLY A 344 -6.39 -17.11 7.06
N PHE A 345 -6.25 -16.79 8.34
CA PHE A 345 -4.95 -16.51 8.98
C PHE A 345 -4.41 -17.69 9.85
N SER A 346 -4.97 -18.88 9.67
CA SER A 346 -4.56 -20.05 10.48
C SER A 346 -3.12 -20.49 10.26
N ASN A 347 -2.59 -20.32 9.04
CA ASN A 347 -1.26 -20.77 8.64
C ASN A 347 -0.20 -19.66 8.64
N LEU A 348 -0.57 -18.42 9.00
CA LEU A 348 0.38 -17.31 8.99
C LEU A 348 1.58 -17.58 9.89
N SER A 349 2.76 -17.62 9.31
CA SER A 349 4.06 -17.60 10.00
C SER A 349 4.60 -16.18 10.15
N SER A 350 4.21 -15.29 9.24
CA SER A 350 4.48 -13.86 9.30
C SER A 350 3.39 -13.07 8.57
N ALA A 351 3.19 -11.84 8.98
CA ALA A 351 2.34 -10.87 8.30
C ALA A 351 2.98 -9.49 8.41
N ALA A 352 2.79 -8.66 7.40
CA ALA A 352 3.39 -7.34 7.37
C ALA A 352 2.38 -6.22 7.09
N THR A 353 2.74 -5.02 7.52
CA THR A 353 2.07 -3.77 7.18
C THR A 353 3.10 -2.67 7.00
N GLY A 354 2.84 -1.73 6.11
CA GLY A 354 3.75 -0.61 5.83
C GLY A 354 3.16 0.40 4.86
N GLY A 355 3.98 1.35 4.43
CA GLY A 355 3.57 2.44 3.54
C GLY A 355 2.84 3.59 4.24
N ALA A 356 2.27 3.37 5.42
CA ALA A 356 1.75 4.36 6.34
C ALA A 356 1.86 3.83 7.78
N ALA A 357 1.87 4.71 8.78
CA ALA A 357 1.85 4.29 10.17
C ALA A 357 0.49 3.65 10.50
N MET A 358 0.52 2.54 11.22
CA MET A 358 -0.68 1.91 11.78
C MET A 358 -0.79 2.24 13.27
N GLY A 359 -2.01 2.50 13.75
CA GLY A 359 -2.24 2.78 15.16
C GLY A 359 -1.83 1.58 16.05
N PRO A 360 -1.15 1.83 17.20
CA PRO A 360 -0.64 0.80 18.08
C PRO A 360 -1.74 -0.12 18.62
N ASP A 361 -2.95 0.39 18.78
CA ASP A 361 -4.08 -0.38 19.28
C ASP A 361 -4.57 -1.43 18.27
N THR A 362 -4.67 -1.06 16.99
CA THR A 362 -4.99 -2.02 15.90
C THR A 362 -3.91 -3.09 15.82
N PHE A 363 -2.65 -2.67 15.88
CA PHE A 363 -1.51 -3.57 15.86
C PHE A 363 -1.57 -4.58 17.01
N ARG A 364 -1.76 -4.06 18.24
CA ARG A 364 -1.92 -4.87 19.45
C ARG A 364 -3.09 -5.84 19.38
N TYR A 365 -4.24 -5.40 18.85
CA TYR A 365 -5.39 -6.27 18.64
C TYR A 365 -5.06 -7.46 17.74
N LEU A 366 -4.41 -7.22 16.61
CA LEU A 366 -4.02 -8.28 15.66
C LEU A 366 -3.01 -9.26 16.30
N GLN A 367 -2.03 -8.76 17.02
CA GLN A 367 -1.11 -9.59 17.81
C GLN A 367 -1.87 -10.41 18.87
N ALA A 368 -2.84 -9.83 19.57
CA ALA A 368 -3.63 -10.52 20.60
C ALA A 368 -4.45 -11.68 20.02
N ILE A 369 -4.99 -11.53 18.81
CA ILE A 369 -5.69 -12.65 18.12
C ILE A 369 -4.73 -13.66 17.50
N GLY A 370 -3.41 -13.44 17.61
CA GLY A 370 -2.36 -14.38 17.18
C GLY A 370 -1.90 -14.21 15.74
N VAL A 371 -2.19 -13.08 15.10
CA VAL A 371 -1.57 -12.71 13.81
C VAL A 371 -0.15 -12.23 14.09
N PRO A 372 0.90 -12.86 13.50
CA PRO A 372 2.30 -12.48 13.70
C PRO A 372 2.65 -11.23 12.88
N LEU A 373 1.91 -10.13 13.14
CA LEU A 373 2.03 -8.89 12.38
C LEU A 373 3.32 -8.16 12.71
N LYS A 374 3.97 -7.65 11.68
CA LYS A 374 5.18 -6.83 11.74
C LYS A 374 4.94 -5.53 11.02
N GLN A 375 5.50 -4.45 11.52
CA GLN A 375 5.54 -3.19 10.82
C GLN A 375 6.88 -3.06 10.11
N LEU A 376 6.83 -2.51 8.90
CA LEU A 376 8.00 -2.25 8.07
C LEU A 376 7.99 -0.78 7.64
N TYR A 377 9.18 -0.25 7.33
CA TYR A 377 9.34 1.08 6.81
C TYR A 377 10.37 1.09 5.67
N GLY A 378 10.08 1.89 4.67
CA GLY A 378 10.93 2.08 3.52
C GLY A 378 10.28 2.92 2.43
N GLN A 379 10.95 3.02 1.29
CA GLN A 379 10.53 3.80 0.15
C GLN A 379 11.05 3.19 -1.15
N THR A 380 10.45 3.57 -2.28
CA THR A 380 10.77 3.01 -3.60
C THR A 380 12.25 3.12 -3.93
N GLU A 381 12.86 4.25 -3.59
CA GLU A 381 14.26 4.59 -3.83
C GLU A 381 15.26 3.67 -3.10
N MET A 382 14.77 2.90 -2.13
CA MET A 382 15.55 1.93 -1.35
C MET A 382 15.13 0.47 -1.66
N CYS A 383 14.49 0.21 -2.80
CA CYS A 383 13.87 -1.07 -3.14
C CYS A 383 12.81 -1.52 -2.14
N GLY A 384 12.05 -0.59 -1.57
CA GLY A 384 11.01 -0.89 -0.61
C GLY A 384 11.46 -0.79 0.84
N ALA A 385 11.06 -1.75 1.67
CA ALA A 385 11.35 -1.73 3.10
C ALA A 385 12.82 -2.04 3.40
N TYR A 386 13.41 -1.29 4.30
CA TYR A 386 14.75 -1.53 4.84
C TYR A 386 14.81 -1.61 6.37
N THR A 387 13.64 -1.51 7.04
CA THR A 387 13.47 -1.89 8.44
C THR A 387 12.25 -2.78 8.61
N VAL A 388 12.29 -3.68 9.59
CA VAL A 388 11.15 -4.55 9.95
C VAL A 388 11.30 -5.02 11.39
N HIS A 389 10.17 -5.33 12.05
CA HIS A 389 10.19 -6.03 13.34
C HIS A 389 10.78 -7.43 13.22
N GLN A 390 11.58 -7.82 14.17
CA GLN A 390 12.00 -9.22 14.34
C GLN A 390 10.86 -10.05 14.95
N ALA A 391 10.88 -11.38 14.73
CA ALA A 391 9.78 -12.26 15.15
C ALA A 391 9.46 -12.19 16.65
N ASP A 392 10.48 -12.06 17.49
CA ASP A 392 10.38 -12.06 18.96
C ASP A 392 10.62 -10.66 19.55
N ASP A 393 10.73 -9.63 18.71
CA ASP A 393 11.01 -8.25 19.11
C ASP A 393 10.11 -7.28 18.33
N VAL A 394 8.89 -7.13 18.84
CA VAL A 394 7.84 -6.29 18.26
C VAL A 394 7.49 -5.16 19.21
N ASP A 395 7.69 -3.93 18.77
CA ASP A 395 7.33 -2.72 19.47
C ASP A 395 6.26 -1.96 18.66
N TYR A 396 5.06 -1.81 19.23
CA TYR A 396 3.87 -1.31 18.53
C TYR A 396 3.97 0.13 18.01
N ASP A 397 4.88 0.92 18.58
CA ASP A 397 5.11 2.32 18.17
C ASP A 397 6.29 2.47 17.22
N SER A 398 6.94 1.36 16.81
CA SER A 398 8.14 1.38 15.97
C SER A 398 7.94 0.69 14.64
N VAL A 399 8.92 0.82 13.75
CA VAL A 399 9.03 0.11 12.48
C VAL A 399 10.15 -0.94 12.48
N GLY A 400 10.59 -1.35 13.68
CA GLY A 400 11.62 -2.36 13.90
C GLY A 400 13.04 -1.83 13.70
N VAL A 401 13.92 -2.74 13.27
CA VAL A 401 15.36 -2.49 13.09
C VAL A 401 15.76 -2.59 11.61
N ALA A 402 16.87 -1.96 11.25
CA ALA A 402 17.40 -1.98 9.89
C ALA A 402 17.82 -3.40 9.45
N PHE A 403 17.72 -3.66 8.14
CA PHE A 403 18.27 -4.87 7.53
C PHE A 403 19.80 -4.86 7.61
N ASP A 404 20.41 -6.01 7.44
CA ASP A 404 21.88 -6.20 7.51
C ASP A 404 22.65 -5.50 6.36
N ASN A 405 21.97 -5.15 5.27
CA ASN A 405 22.51 -4.40 4.14
C ASN A 405 22.16 -2.91 4.15
N ALA A 406 21.52 -2.40 5.22
CA ALA A 406 21.06 -1.03 5.31
C ALA A 406 21.61 -0.31 6.56
N ASP A 407 22.10 0.89 6.34
CA ASP A 407 22.46 1.82 7.40
C ASP A 407 21.38 2.89 7.51
N VAL A 408 20.89 3.17 8.72
CA VAL A 408 19.87 4.17 9.01
C VAL A 408 20.36 5.11 10.10
N LYS A 409 20.16 6.40 9.93
CA LYS A 409 20.55 7.44 10.89
C LYS A 409 19.46 8.49 11.04
N VAL A 410 19.46 9.15 12.17
CA VAL A 410 18.68 10.38 12.42
C VAL A 410 19.65 11.55 12.51
N ILE A 411 19.46 12.56 11.68
CA ILE A 411 20.30 13.76 11.64
C ILE A 411 19.53 14.97 12.16
N ASN A 412 20.30 15.98 12.62
CA ASN A 412 19.77 17.23 13.16
C ASN A 412 18.67 17.03 14.22
N PRO A 413 18.88 16.13 15.23
CA PRO A 413 17.86 15.85 16.22
C PRO A 413 17.57 17.08 17.12
N ASP A 414 16.31 17.28 17.46
CA ASP A 414 15.87 18.24 18.46
C ASP A 414 16.16 17.76 19.91
N SER A 415 15.68 18.51 20.91
CA SER A 415 15.83 18.15 22.33
C SER A 415 15.19 16.81 22.73
N ASN A 416 14.28 16.27 21.90
CA ASN A 416 13.60 14.99 22.10
C ASN A 416 14.23 13.88 21.29
N GLY A 417 15.33 14.15 20.57
CA GLY A 417 15.99 13.19 19.69
C GLY A 417 15.33 13.02 18.32
N VAL A 418 14.32 13.80 18.00
CA VAL A 418 13.58 13.74 16.74
C VAL A 418 14.31 14.56 15.67
N GLY A 419 14.66 13.90 14.57
CA GLY A 419 15.32 14.54 13.43
C GLY A 419 14.95 13.89 12.12
N GLU A 420 15.61 14.27 11.03
CA GLU A 420 15.42 13.65 9.72
C GLU A 420 16.03 12.25 9.70
N ILE A 421 15.26 11.30 9.19
CA ILE A 421 15.75 9.95 8.90
C ILE A 421 16.48 9.97 7.57
N ILE A 422 17.74 9.51 7.57
CA ILE A 422 18.50 9.25 6.35
C ILE A 422 18.88 7.77 6.28
N ALA A 423 18.93 7.22 5.07
CA ALA A 423 19.22 5.80 4.87
C ALA A 423 20.20 5.58 3.71
N LYS A 424 20.90 4.44 3.77
CA LYS A 424 21.80 3.97 2.72
C LYS A 424 21.76 2.45 2.70
N SER A 425 21.71 1.83 1.52
CA SER A 425 21.76 0.36 1.37
C SER A 425 22.35 -0.04 0.02
N THR A 426 22.67 -1.31 -0.12
CA THR A 426 23.06 -1.91 -1.40
C THR A 426 21.90 -1.96 -2.39
N GLY A 427 20.65 -1.92 -1.89
CA GLY A 427 19.43 -1.86 -2.71
C GLY A 427 19.03 -0.47 -3.17
N MET A 428 19.79 0.57 -2.81
CA MET A 428 19.44 1.95 -3.17
C MET A 428 19.42 2.14 -4.70
N PHE A 429 18.42 2.87 -5.19
CA PHE A 429 18.26 3.19 -6.60
C PHE A 429 19.45 3.99 -7.16
N THR A 430 19.60 4.05 -8.47
CA THR A 430 20.72 4.77 -9.11
C THR A 430 20.33 6.16 -9.63
N GLY A 431 19.07 6.50 -9.57
CA GLY A 431 18.55 7.81 -9.99
C GLY A 431 17.08 7.76 -10.37
N TYR A 432 16.58 8.93 -10.74
CA TYR A 432 15.29 9.05 -11.39
C TYR A 432 15.48 9.19 -12.90
N LEU A 433 14.68 8.47 -13.68
CA LEU A 433 14.73 8.54 -15.13
C LEU A 433 14.63 10.00 -15.59
N ASN A 434 15.59 10.47 -16.38
CA ASN A 434 15.67 11.83 -16.93
C ASN A 434 15.52 12.97 -15.89
N ASN A 435 15.83 12.75 -14.61
CA ASN A 435 15.66 13.77 -13.56
C ASN A 435 16.81 13.76 -12.53
N GLN A 436 18.01 14.13 -13.00
CA GLN A 436 19.19 14.20 -12.15
C GLN A 436 19.05 15.22 -11.01
N ALA A 437 18.36 16.34 -11.25
CA ALA A 437 18.18 17.38 -10.23
C ALA A 437 17.42 16.85 -9.00
N ALA A 438 16.37 16.03 -9.22
CA ALA A 438 15.65 15.41 -8.12
C ALA A 438 16.49 14.35 -7.38
N TYR A 439 17.36 13.64 -8.10
CA TYR A 439 18.30 12.71 -7.47
C TYR A 439 19.31 13.45 -6.57
N ASP A 440 19.89 14.55 -7.06
CA ASP A 440 20.86 15.34 -6.31
C ASP A 440 20.23 16.04 -5.09
N GLU A 441 18.91 16.34 -5.14
CA GLU A 441 18.15 16.83 -4.00
C GLU A 441 17.93 15.75 -2.93
N ASP A 442 17.50 14.55 -3.36
CA ASP A 442 17.11 13.47 -2.47
C ASP A 442 18.34 12.66 -1.96
N VAL A 443 19.48 12.66 -2.68
CA VAL A 443 20.68 11.89 -2.32
C VAL A 443 21.88 12.81 -2.12
N GLN A 444 22.39 12.90 -0.89
CA GLN A 444 23.54 13.72 -0.53
C GLN A 444 24.61 12.86 0.15
N ASP A 445 25.84 12.95 -0.29
CA ASP A 445 27.00 12.18 0.21
C ASP A 445 26.75 10.66 0.25
N GLY A 446 25.93 10.15 -0.69
CA GLY A 446 25.55 8.73 -0.80
C GLY A 446 24.51 8.28 0.22
N TRP A 447 23.85 9.23 0.90
CA TRP A 447 22.72 8.97 1.79
C TRP A 447 21.43 9.49 1.17
N MET A 448 20.39 8.66 1.23
CA MET A 448 19.05 9.06 0.87
C MET A 448 18.43 9.88 2.00
N HIS A 449 18.05 11.11 1.72
CA HIS A 449 17.26 11.98 2.58
C HIS A 449 15.79 11.60 2.43
N THR A 450 15.22 10.96 3.44
CA THR A 450 13.87 10.39 3.32
C THR A 450 12.78 11.45 3.37
N GLY A 451 13.08 12.60 3.96
CA GLY A 451 12.10 13.64 4.29
C GLY A 451 11.11 13.20 5.39
N ASP A 452 11.41 12.12 6.12
CA ASP A 452 10.61 11.64 7.24
C ASP A 452 11.30 12.02 8.57
N ALA A 453 10.50 12.41 9.57
CA ALA A 453 10.94 12.67 10.92
C ALA A 453 10.85 11.41 11.77
N GLY A 454 11.86 11.17 12.60
CA GLY A 454 11.86 10.02 13.49
C GLY A 454 12.98 10.08 14.54
N TYR A 455 13.05 9.01 15.35
CA TYR A 455 14.10 8.84 16.37
C TYR A 455 14.34 7.36 16.64
N PHE A 456 15.48 7.02 17.22
CA PHE A 456 15.76 5.68 17.72
C PHE A 456 15.40 5.56 19.20
N LYS A 457 14.73 4.47 19.57
CA LYS A 457 14.58 4.04 20.95
C LYS A 457 15.90 3.44 21.47
N ASP A 458 16.07 3.34 22.80
CA ASP A 458 17.23 2.68 23.43
C ASP A 458 17.37 1.20 23.00
N SER A 459 16.27 0.56 22.59
CA SER A 459 16.25 -0.80 22.02
C SER A 459 16.86 -0.90 20.62
N GLY A 460 17.16 0.22 19.97
CA GLY A 460 17.61 0.26 18.57
C GLY A 460 16.48 0.28 17.55
N HIS A 461 15.22 0.26 18.00
CA HIS A 461 14.07 0.37 17.12
C HIS A 461 13.91 1.78 16.56
N LEU A 462 13.65 1.91 15.27
CA LEU A 462 13.31 3.16 14.63
C LEU A 462 11.83 3.48 14.87
N VAL A 463 11.54 4.71 15.26
CA VAL A 463 10.19 5.28 15.32
C VAL A 463 10.07 6.33 14.22
N VAL A 464 9.14 6.16 13.31
CA VAL A 464 8.79 7.13 12.27
C VAL A 464 7.55 7.89 12.74
N ILE A 465 7.66 9.22 12.79
CA ILE A 465 6.60 10.08 13.33
C ILE A 465 5.69 10.57 12.20
N ASP A 466 6.27 11.26 11.20
CA ASP A 466 5.54 11.83 10.07
C ASP A 466 6.52 12.35 9.01
N ARG A 467 6.03 12.85 7.87
CA ARG A 467 6.82 13.63 6.94
C ARG A 467 7.28 14.94 7.59
N LEU A 468 8.53 15.31 7.40
CA LEU A 468 9.05 16.59 7.91
C LEU A 468 8.20 17.79 7.46
N LYS A 469 7.78 17.80 6.18
CA LYS A 469 6.94 18.85 5.60
C LYS A 469 5.50 18.85 6.12
N ASP A 470 5.03 17.70 6.66
CA ASP A 470 3.67 17.53 7.17
C ASP A 470 3.61 17.72 8.70
N MET A 471 4.76 17.74 9.38
CA MET A 471 4.86 18.21 10.76
C MET A 471 4.35 19.64 10.82
N SER A 472 3.50 19.90 11.79
CA SER A 472 2.81 21.18 11.90
C SER A 472 3.03 21.80 13.27
N GLU A 473 2.88 23.13 13.35
CA GLU A 473 2.97 23.87 14.61
C GLU A 473 1.70 24.69 14.82
N THR A 474 1.25 24.74 16.07
CA THR A 474 0.18 25.66 16.50
C THR A 474 0.69 27.11 16.49
N SER A 475 -0.21 28.09 16.69
CA SER A 475 0.21 29.49 16.85
C SER A 475 1.04 29.75 18.13
N HIS A 476 1.06 28.79 19.06
CA HIS A 476 1.86 28.83 20.29
C HIS A 476 3.24 28.16 20.14
N GLY A 477 3.53 27.60 18.93
CA GLY A 477 4.79 26.89 18.65
C GLY A 477 4.80 25.42 19.07
N ASP A 478 3.66 24.86 19.49
CA ASP A 478 3.55 23.45 19.82
C ASP A 478 3.59 22.60 18.55
N ARG A 479 4.60 21.75 18.43
CA ARG A 479 4.75 20.81 17.31
C ARG A 479 3.84 19.62 17.48
N TYR A 480 3.25 19.16 16.39
CA TYR A 480 2.43 17.96 16.35
C TYR A 480 2.52 17.26 14.99
N SER A 481 2.30 15.95 15.00
CA SER A 481 2.07 15.14 13.79
C SER A 481 0.57 14.96 13.58
N PRO A 482 -0.01 15.54 12.53
CA PRO A 482 -1.42 15.30 12.23
C PRO A 482 -1.71 13.82 12.03
N GLN A 483 -0.87 13.11 11.27
CA GLN A 483 -1.07 11.69 10.94
C GLN A 483 -1.05 10.79 12.19
N PHE A 484 -0.20 11.06 13.15
CA PHE A 484 -0.18 10.30 14.41
C PHE A 484 -1.51 10.38 15.17
N ILE A 485 -2.08 11.58 15.27
CA ILE A 485 -3.38 11.80 15.94
C ILE A 485 -4.52 11.18 15.14
N GLU A 486 -4.50 11.32 13.82
CA GLU A 486 -5.50 10.75 12.92
C GLU A 486 -5.53 9.23 12.99
N ASN A 487 -4.37 8.57 13.05
CA ASN A 487 -4.27 7.12 13.19
C ASN A 487 -4.86 6.64 14.52
N LYS A 488 -4.67 7.41 15.61
CA LYS A 488 -5.32 7.13 16.90
C LYS A 488 -6.84 7.25 16.79
N LEU A 489 -7.37 8.26 16.11
CA LEU A 489 -8.81 8.44 15.88
C LEU A 489 -9.40 7.28 15.05
N LYS A 490 -8.71 6.85 14.00
CA LYS A 490 -9.13 5.77 13.09
C LYS A 490 -9.17 4.39 13.74
N PHE A 491 -8.57 4.21 14.91
CA PHE A 491 -8.74 2.98 15.68
C PHE A 491 -10.18 2.75 16.12
N SER A 492 -10.96 3.81 16.29
CA SER A 492 -12.39 3.65 16.55
C SER A 492 -13.10 2.97 15.38
N PRO A 493 -13.90 1.91 15.62
CA PRO A 493 -14.69 1.27 14.57
C PRO A 493 -15.68 2.22 13.89
N PHE A 494 -16.03 3.34 14.55
CA PHE A 494 -16.97 4.34 14.03
C PHE A 494 -16.32 5.35 13.08
N ILE A 495 -14.99 5.51 13.11
CA ILE A 495 -14.26 6.54 12.34
C ILE A 495 -13.61 5.88 11.12
N ALA A 496 -13.98 6.30 9.91
CA ALA A 496 -13.38 5.85 8.67
C ALA A 496 -12.12 6.63 8.31
N GLU A 497 -12.19 7.97 8.44
CA GLU A 497 -11.07 8.87 8.19
C GLU A 497 -11.16 10.08 9.12
N ALA A 498 -10.01 10.68 9.41
CA ALA A 498 -9.91 11.90 10.18
C ALA A 498 -8.82 12.80 9.58
N VAL A 499 -9.07 14.11 9.58
CA VAL A 499 -8.11 15.13 9.16
C VAL A 499 -7.93 16.13 10.30
N VAL A 500 -6.75 16.11 10.90
CA VAL A 500 -6.41 17.02 12.00
C VAL A 500 -5.92 18.34 11.41
N VAL A 501 -6.54 19.43 11.84
CA VAL A 501 -6.23 20.81 11.45
C VAL A 501 -5.79 21.61 12.67
N GLY A 502 -4.78 22.48 12.52
CA GLY A 502 -4.23 23.22 13.66
C GLY A 502 -3.01 24.07 13.30
N LYS A 503 -2.53 23.99 12.05
CA LYS A 503 -1.35 24.74 11.59
C LYS A 503 -1.58 26.25 11.71
N GLY A 504 -0.75 26.90 12.54
CA GLY A 504 -0.88 28.33 12.85
C GLY A 504 -2.16 28.69 13.61
N ARG A 505 -2.88 27.71 14.19
CA ARG A 505 -4.11 27.91 14.94
C ARG A 505 -3.84 27.75 16.45
N PRO A 506 -4.68 28.30 17.30
CA PRO A 506 -4.45 28.27 18.77
C PRO A 506 -4.65 26.90 19.40
N TRP A 507 -5.33 25.96 18.76
CA TRP A 507 -5.57 24.58 19.20
C TRP A 507 -5.78 23.65 18.01
N LEU A 508 -5.83 22.34 18.26
CA LEU A 508 -6.11 21.34 17.25
C LEU A 508 -7.63 21.07 17.15
N SER A 509 -8.10 20.89 15.94
CA SER A 509 -9.46 20.48 15.61
C SER A 509 -9.42 19.35 14.58
N ALA A 510 -10.56 18.65 14.37
CA ALA A 510 -10.63 17.55 13.43
C ALA A 510 -11.87 17.60 12.54
N ILE A 511 -11.68 17.24 11.26
CA ILE A 511 -12.74 16.85 10.34
C ILE A 511 -12.80 15.34 10.36
N ILE A 512 -13.94 14.75 10.70
CA ILE A 512 -14.09 13.29 10.89
C ILE A 512 -15.11 12.74 9.90
N CYS A 513 -14.76 11.66 9.21
CA CYS A 513 -15.67 10.87 8.40
C CYS A 513 -16.09 9.61 9.15
N ILE A 514 -17.40 9.36 9.26
CA ILE A 514 -17.90 8.15 9.91
C ILE A 514 -17.69 6.93 9.01
N ARG A 515 -17.47 5.76 9.60
CA ARG A 515 -17.47 4.48 8.89
C ARG A 515 -18.91 4.03 8.67
N TYR A 516 -19.46 4.40 7.51
CA TYR A 516 -20.88 4.29 7.20
C TYR A 516 -21.47 2.91 7.51
N ALA A 517 -20.84 1.83 7.01
CA ALA A 517 -21.36 0.48 7.18
C ALA A 517 -21.52 0.07 8.66
N ILE A 518 -20.63 0.53 9.54
CA ILE A 518 -20.67 0.21 10.98
C ILE A 518 -21.63 1.12 11.73
N VAL A 519 -21.56 2.43 11.45
CA VAL A 519 -22.42 3.41 12.12
C VAL A 519 -23.88 3.22 11.71
N ALA A 520 -24.17 2.89 10.44
CA ALA A 520 -25.51 2.57 9.96
C ALA A 520 -26.11 1.38 10.73
N LYS A 521 -25.33 0.31 10.85
CA LYS A 521 -25.74 -0.89 11.59
C LYS A 521 -25.96 -0.64 13.09
N TRP A 522 -25.05 0.13 13.70
CA TRP A 522 -25.20 0.56 15.08
C TRP A 522 -26.46 1.43 15.29
N ALA A 523 -26.74 2.34 14.34
CA ALA A 523 -27.91 3.20 14.38
C ALA A 523 -29.23 2.38 14.26
N GLU A 524 -29.27 1.40 13.35
CA GLU A 524 -30.41 0.47 13.22
C GLU A 524 -30.68 -0.28 14.53
N GLN A 525 -29.63 -0.80 15.17
CA GLN A 525 -29.77 -1.50 16.48
C GLN A 525 -30.26 -0.58 17.59
N LYS A 526 -30.00 0.73 17.50
CA LYS A 526 -30.48 1.75 18.43
C LYS A 526 -31.87 2.30 18.07
N GLY A 527 -32.43 1.90 16.92
CA GLY A 527 -33.70 2.41 16.42
C GLY A 527 -33.62 3.85 15.90
N ILE A 528 -32.42 4.32 15.51
CA ILE A 528 -32.18 5.65 14.92
C ILE A 528 -32.53 5.58 13.43
N ALA A 529 -33.50 6.36 12.99
CA ALA A 529 -33.88 6.43 11.59
C ALA A 529 -32.93 7.34 10.79
N PHE A 530 -32.47 6.87 9.65
CA PHE A 530 -31.64 7.64 8.71
C PHE A 530 -31.92 7.20 7.27
N THR A 531 -31.55 8.02 6.30
CA THR A 531 -31.79 7.76 4.88
C THR A 531 -30.52 7.53 4.07
N ASN A 532 -29.45 8.24 4.40
CA ASN A 532 -28.17 8.17 3.70
C ASN A 532 -27.02 8.59 4.63
N TYR A 533 -25.80 8.62 4.09
CA TYR A 533 -24.59 9.01 4.83
C TYR A 533 -24.74 10.40 5.48
N THR A 534 -25.11 11.40 4.70
CA THR A 534 -25.24 12.80 5.16
C THR A 534 -26.24 12.93 6.30
N ASN A 535 -27.38 12.23 6.21
CA ASN A 535 -28.38 12.25 7.27
C ASN A 535 -27.89 11.50 8.52
N LEU A 536 -27.17 10.38 8.34
CA LEU A 536 -26.63 9.61 9.45
C LEU A 536 -25.53 10.37 10.19
N SER A 537 -24.61 11.00 9.48
CA SER A 537 -23.52 11.79 10.08
C SER A 537 -24.02 13.01 10.86
N ALA A 538 -25.22 13.52 10.53
CA ALA A 538 -25.84 14.64 11.22
C ALA A 538 -26.64 14.25 12.49
N GLN A 539 -26.79 12.94 12.79
CA GLN A 539 -27.57 12.49 13.95
C GLN A 539 -26.88 12.84 15.27
N PRO A 540 -27.60 13.41 16.26
CA PRO A 540 -27.03 13.76 17.57
C PRO A 540 -26.41 12.56 18.31
N GLU A 541 -27.00 11.38 18.16
CA GLU A 541 -26.51 10.14 18.77
C GLU A 541 -25.18 9.71 18.16
N VAL A 542 -24.98 9.93 16.87
CA VAL A 542 -23.72 9.67 16.18
C VAL A 542 -22.66 10.65 16.66
N TYR A 543 -22.97 11.95 16.75
CA TYR A 543 -22.07 12.94 17.35
C TYR A 543 -21.65 12.55 18.76
N LYS A 544 -22.61 12.08 19.59
CA LYS A 544 -22.31 11.62 20.97
C LYS A 544 -21.36 10.40 20.96
N ALA A 545 -21.59 9.43 20.10
CA ALA A 545 -20.72 8.24 19.99
C ALA A 545 -19.31 8.63 19.55
N ILE A 546 -19.17 9.47 18.53
CA ILE A 546 -17.87 9.95 18.06
C ILE A 546 -17.17 10.82 19.14
N ARG A 547 -17.92 11.67 19.85
CA ARG A 547 -17.39 12.44 20.98
C ARG A 547 -16.71 11.54 22.02
N GLU A 548 -17.34 10.44 22.40
CA GLU A 548 -16.77 9.47 23.35
C GLU A 548 -15.45 8.87 22.82
N GLU A 549 -15.37 8.58 21.53
CA GLU A 549 -14.15 8.06 20.91
C GLU A 549 -13.03 9.11 20.87
N VAL A 550 -13.33 10.35 20.48
CA VAL A 550 -12.33 11.44 20.47
C VAL A 550 -11.81 11.74 21.87
N LEU A 551 -12.67 11.71 22.89
CA LEU A 551 -12.25 11.91 24.27
C LEU A 551 -11.29 10.82 24.75
N LYS A 552 -11.51 9.54 24.40
CA LYS A 552 -10.58 8.44 24.68
C LYS A 552 -9.20 8.70 24.06
N VAL A 553 -9.17 9.17 22.82
CA VAL A 553 -7.90 9.51 22.16
C VAL A 553 -7.21 10.67 22.89
N ASN A 554 -7.94 11.71 23.26
CA ASN A 554 -7.42 12.86 24.01
C ASN A 554 -6.79 12.46 25.35
N GLU A 555 -7.28 11.41 26.03
CA GLU A 555 -6.67 10.91 27.28
C GLU A 555 -5.21 10.44 27.07
N SER A 556 -4.86 10.00 25.87
CA SER A 556 -3.53 9.51 25.52
C SER A 556 -2.62 10.56 24.89
N LEU A 557 -3.10 11.78 24.68
CA LEU A 557 -2.37 12.86 24.01
C LEU A 557 -1.87 13.91 25.02
N PRO A 558 -0.70 14.53 24.79
CA PRO A 558 -0.27 15.73 25.48
C PRO A 558 -1.32 16.85 25.35
N ASP A 559 -1.45 17.70 26.36
CA ASP A 559 -2.49 18.74 26.40
C ASP A 559 -2.50 19.64 25.15
N ALA A 560 -1.34 20.05 24.66
CA ALA A 560 -1.21 20.86 23.44
C ALA A 560 -1.63 20.14 22.13
N GLN A 561 -1.72 18.81 22.17
CA GLN A 561 -2.08 17.98 21.00
C GLN A 561 -3.51 17.43 21.08
N LYS A 562 -4.27 17.76 22.11
CA LYS A 562 -5.66 17.34 22.26
C LYS A 562 -6.57 18.02 21.24
N ILE A 563 -7.49 17.26 20.69
CA ILE A 563 -8.54 17.78 19.81
C ILE A 563 -9.53 18.57 20.63
N SER A 564 -9.67 19.84 20.33
CA SER A 564 -10.57 20.76 21.06
C SER A 564 -11.97 20.85 20.44
N LYS A 565 -12.05 20.77 19.11
CA LYS A 565 -13.32 20.78 18.38
C LYS A 565 -13.28 19.79 17.22
N PHE A 566 -14.43 19.27 16.82
CA PHE A 566 -14.54 18.48 15.60
C PHE A 566 -15.89 18.70 14.88
N ILE A 567 -15.93 18.31 13.61
CA ILE A 567 -17.15 18.19 12.81
C ILE A 567 -17.23 16.78 12.22
N LEU A 568 -18.44 16.31 11.93
CA LEU A 568 -18.66 15.13 11.11
C LEU A 568 -18.92 15.57 9.67
N LEU A 569 -18.06 15.14 8.74
CA LEU A 569 -18.19 15.50 7.34
C LEU A 569 -19.43 14.82 6.75
N TYR A 570 -20.06 15.46 5.77
CA TYR A 570 -21.29 15.02 5.10
C TYR A 570 -21.09 13.88 4.08
N LYS A 571 -19.84 13.51 3.79
CA LYS A 571 -19.43 12.42 2.90
C LYS A 571 -18.11 11.80 3.38
N GLU A 572 -17.74 10.64 2.85
CA GLU A 572 -16.38 10.11 2.99
C GLU A 572 -15.42 10.87 2.06
N LEU A 573 -14.14 10.92 2.43
CA LEU A 573 -13.09 11.41 1.54
C LEU A 573 -12.87 10.41 0.42
N ASP A 574 -12.64 10.90 -0.79
CA ASP A 574 -12.51 10.08 -1.99
C ASP A 574 -11.22 10.39 -2.77
N ALA A 575 -10.68 9.35 -3.44
CA ALA A 575 -9.49 9.49 -4.28
C ALA A 575 -9.81 10.16 -5.62
N ASP A 576 -11.00 9.92 -6.19
CA ASP A 576 -11.44 10.51 -7.46
C ASP A 576 -11.71 12.00 -7.32
N ASP A 577 -12.15 12.43 -6.13
CA ASP A 577 -12.24 13.83 -5.75
C ASP A 577 -10.88 14.50 -5.45
N GLY A 578 -9.79 13.74 -5.58
CA GLY A 578 -8.43 14.21 -5.30
C GLY A 578 -8.10 14.40 -3.82
N GLU A 579 -9.00 14.03 -2.89
CA GLU A 579 -8.85 14.23 -1.45
C GLU A 579 -7.91 13.21 -0.81
N LEU A 580 -7.82 12.02 -1.43
CA LEU A 580 -6.91 10.94 -1.07
C LEU A 580 -5.95 10.62 -2.22
N THR A 581 -4.80 10.06 -1.91
CA THR A 581 -3.95 9.39 -2.91
C THR A 581 -4.55 8.03 -3.29
N ARG A 582 -4.05 7.38 -4.35
CA ARG A 582 -4.42 5.99 -4.71
C ARG A 582 -4.12 5.00 -3.57
N THR A 583 -3.11 5.27 -2.76
CA THR A 583 -2.83 4.53 -1.53
C THR A 583 -3.63 5.02 -0.31
N ARG A 584 -4.67 5.84 -0.55
CA ARG A 584 -5.61 6.39 0.44
C ARG A 584 -4.96 7.24 1.55
N LYS A 585 -3.85 7.92 1.24
CA LYS A 585 -3.29 8.96 2.12
C LYS A 585 -4.00 10.30 1.89
N VAL A 586 -4.31 11.03 2.95
CA VAL A 586 -4.97 12.35 2.87
C VAL A 586 -4.07 13.35 2.14
N ARG A 587 -4.61 13.97 1.10
CA ARG A 587 -3.98 15.09 0.39
C ARG A 587 -4.33 16.41 1.09
N ARG A 588 -3.58 16.74 2.14
CA ARG A 588 -3.88 17.86 3.06
C ARG A 588 -4.08 19.20 2.37
N GLY A 589 -3.30 19.49 1.33
CA GLY A 589 -3.45 20.72 0.55
C GLY A 589 -4.82 20.82 -0.11
N VAL A 590 -5.27 19.73 -0.74
CA VAL A 590 -6.60 19.65 -1.39
C VAL A 590 -7.72 19.76 -0.36
N VAL A 591 -7.60 19.07 0.77
CA VAL A 591 -8.57 19.13 1.86
C VAL A 591 -8.65 20.54 2.45
N ALA A 592 -7.49 21.20 2.67
CA ALA A 592 -7.44 22.56 3.19
C ALA A 592 -8.08 23.59 2.22
N GLU A 593 -7.90 23.41 0.91
CA GLU A 593 -8.53 24.25 -0.11
C GLU A 593 -10.03 23.99 -0.21
N LYS A 594 -10.43 22.72 -0.37
CA LYS A 594 -11.82 22.32 -0.60
C LYS A 594 -12.73 22.59 0.60
N TYR A 595 -12.22 22.41 1.81
CA TYR A 595 -12.95 22.58 3.08
C TYR A 595 -12.49 23.81 3.87
N GLY A 596 -11.89 24.80 3.21
CA GLY A 596 -11.36 26.02 3.85
C GLY A 596 -12.40 26.76 4.68
N ASP A 597 -13.59 26.97 4.15
CA ASP A 597 -14.70 27.66 4.87
C ASP A 597 -15.14 26.88 6.12
N ILE A 598 -15.20 25.57 6.05
CA ILE A 598 -15.50 24.69 7.19
C ILE A 598 -14.40 24.83 8.24
N ILE A 599 -13.13 24.79 7.82
CA ILE A 599 -11.98 24.91 8.73
C ILE A 599 -12.00 26.28 9.42
N GLU A 600 -12.21 27.38 8.70
CA GLU A 600 -12.29 28.72 9.29
C GLU A 600 -13.43 28.81 10.32
N THR A 601 -14.60 28.22 9.98
CA THR A 601 -15.76 28.26 10.87
C THR A 601 -15.56 27.46 12.15
N ILE A 602 -14.81 26.33 12.13
CA ILE A 602 -14.47 25.56 13.33
C ILE A 602 -13.73 26.42 14.36
N TYR A 603 -12.87 27.33 13.91
CA TYR A 603 -12.11 28.26 14.79
C TYR A 603 -12.88 29.50 15.17
N SER A 604 -14.10 29.67 14.72
CA SER A 604 -15.00 30.77 15.11
C SER A 604 -15.83 30.40 16.36
N ALA A 605 -16.69 31.34 16.76
CA ALA A 605 -17.70 31.12 17.81
C ALA A 605 -18.99 30.45 17.30
N ALA A 606 -19.09 30.16 16.00
CA ALA A 606 -20.29 29.58 15.40
C ALA A 606 -20.51 28.15 15.93
N PRO A 607 -21.74 27.75 16.26
CA PRO A 607 -22.07 26.39 16.69
C PRO A 607 -22.22 25.42 15.51
N THR A 608 -22.44 25.95 14.31
CA THR A 608 -22.66 25.17 13.08
C THR A 608 -22.00 25.83 11.89
N VAL A 609 -21.79 25.06 10.83
CA VAL A 609 -21.38 25.55 9.51
C VAL A 609 -22.35 25.04 8.45
N ASP A 610 -22.91 25.93 7.65
CA ASP A 610 -23.81 25.59 6.57
C ASP A 610 -23.00 25.24 5.32
N VAL A 611 -23.34 24.10 4.70
CA VAL A 611 -22.71 23.59 3.49
C VAL A 611 -23.75 23.53 2.37
N ASP A 612 -23.42 24.15 1.24
CA ASP A 612 -24.18 24.07 0.00
C ASP A 612 -23.21 23.74 -1.14
N THR A 613 -23.18 22.49 -1.53
CA THR A 613 -22.21 21.97 -2.52
C THR A 613 -22.85 20.96 -3.47
N VAL A 614 -22.20 20.75 -4.63
CA VAL A 614 -22.59 19.73 -5.61
C VAL A 614 -21.56 18.62 -5.59
N ILE A 615 -22.02 17.39 -5.31
CA ILE A 615 -21.19 16.18 -5.43
C ILE A 615 -21.46 15.58 -6.80
N THR A 616 -20.38 15.17 -7.49
CA THR A 616 -20.43 14.38 -8.71
C THR A 616 -20.08 12.94 -8.34
N TYR A 617 -20.97 11.99 -8.65
CA TYR A 617 -20.72 10.56 -8.46
C TYR A 617 -19.90 9.97 -9.63
N GLN A 618 -19.37 8.76 -9.45
CA GLN A 618 -18.57 8.06 -10.48
C GLN A 618 -19.31 7.85 -11.79
N ASP A 619 -20.64 7.73 -11.75
CA ASP A 619 -21.52 7.63 -12.93
C ASP A 619 -21.78 8.99 -13.62
N GLY A 620 -21.12 10.07 -13.16
CA GLY A 620 -21.31 11.44 -13.67
C GLY A 620 -22.56 12.13 -13.17
N THR A 621 -23.41 11.49 -12.35
CA THR A 621 -24.60 12.13 -11.77
C THR A 621 -24.18 13.18 -10.75
N LYS A 622 -24.91 14.30 -10.71
CA LYS A 622 -24.64 15.42 -9.80
C LYS A 622 -25.79 15.58 -8.81
N THR A 623 -25.46 15.60 -7.54
CA THR A 623 -26.43 15.84 -6.46
C THR A 623 -26.01 17.06 -5.65
N ARG A 624 -26.94 18.02 -5.49
CA ARG A 624 -26.73 19.17 -4.60
C ARG A 624 -27.00 18.73 -3.15
N ILE A 625 -26.03 18.96 -2.29
CA ILE A 625 -26.14 18.73 -0.84
C ILE A 625 -26.24 20.07 -0.15
N GLN A 626 -27.32 20.21 0.62
CA GLN A 626 -27.52 21.32 1.55
C GLN A 626 -27.68 20.73 2.94
N THR A 627 -26.75 21.05 3.83
CA THR A 627 -26.73 20.53 5.21
C THR A 627 -26.04 21.52 6.15
N SER A 628 -26.33 21.42 7.43
CA SER A 628 -25.65 22.19 8.48
C SER A 628 -24.87 21.22 9.37
N LEU A 629 -23.55 21.39 9.43
CA LEU A 629 -22.67 20.56 10.23
C LEU A 629 -22.52 21.18 11.63
N VAL A 630 -22.71 20.37 12.67
CA VAL A 630 -22.53 20.80 14.06
C VAL A 630 -21.04 20.87 14.38
N ILE A 631 -20.60 21.93 15.03
CA ILE A 631 -19.24 22.05 15.57
C ILE A 631 -19.27 21.56 17.01
N GLU A 632 -18.83 20.33 17.23
CA GLU A 632 -18.77 19.75 18.57
C GLU A 632 -17.55 20.27 19.31
N THR A 633 -17.76 20.82 20.51
CA THR A 633 -16.70 21.40 21.36
C THR A 633 -16.40 20.46 22.53
N LEU A 634 -15.16 20.02 22.64
CA LEU A 634 -14.66 19.15 23.70
C LEU A 634 -13.93 19.93 24.79
N ILE A 635 -13.14 20.93 24.39
CA ILE A 635 -12.37 21.81 25.24
C ILE A 635 -12.77 23.25 24.91
N GLN A 636 -13.24 23.99 25.91
CA GLN A 636 -13.55 25.40 25.73
C GLN A 636 -12.27 26.23 25.84
N HIS A 637 -12.00 27.03 24.82
CA HIS A 637 -10.94 28.04 24.85
C HIS A 637 -11.58 29.43 24.85
N GLU A 638 -11.04 30.37 25.65
CA GLU A 638 -11.41 31.78 25.56
C GLU A 638 -10.92 32.31 24.20
N LEU A 639 -11.85 32.69 23.32
CA LEU A 639 -11.55 33.37 22.07
C LEU A 639 -11.07 34.78 22.42
N THR A 640 -9.78 35.00 22.43
CA THR A 640 -9.21 36.36 22.43
C THR A 640 -9.56 36.94 21.05
N LEU A 641 -10.52 37.87 21.02
CA LEU A 641 -10.79 38.69 19.85
C LEU A 641 -9.51 39.50 19.53
N VAL A 642 -8.70 39.01 18.62
CA VAL A 642 -7.62 39.78 18.02
C VAL A 642 -8.29 40.82 17.15
N ASP A 643 -8.25 42.06 17.61
CA ASP A 643 -8.80 43.24 17.01
C ASP A 643 -8.48 43.31 15.52
N SER A 644 -9.53 43.40 14.70
CA SER A 644 -9.47 43.51 13.23
C SER A 644 -8.85 44.85 12.73
N GLU A 645 -8.31 45.68 13.61
CA GLU A 645 -7.73 46.97 13.26
C GLU A 645 -6.23 46.93 12.87
N GLN A 646 -5.49 45.86 13.16
CA GLN A 646 -4.06 45.79 12.81
C GLN A 646 -3.73 45.24 11.40
N ARG A 647 -4.71 44.84 10.61
CA ARG A 647 -4.52 44.38 9.22
C ARG A 647 -4.67 45.49 8.16
N ARG A 648 -4.74 46.77 8.58
CA ARG A 648 -4.81 47.91 7.62
C ARG A 648 -3.49 48.70 7.47
N ILE A 649 -2.44 48.31 8.17
CA ILE A 649 -1.12 48.98 8.04
C ILE A 649 -0.03 47.92 8.08
N ALA A 650 0.18 47.22 6.97
CA ALA A 650 1.47 46.66 6.55
C ALA A 650 1.36 46.26 5.05
#